data_6f16d2607f7b423d78056844a85de252
#
_entry.id   6f16d2607f7b423d78056844a85de252
#
_cell.length_a   1.000
_cell.length_b   1.000
_cell.length_c   1.000
_cell.angle_alpha   90.00
_cell.angle_beta   90.00
_cell.angle_gamma   90.00
#
_symmetry.space_group_name_H-M   'P 1'
#
loop_
_entity.id
_entity.type
_entity.pdbx_description
1 polymer ?
#
loop_
_entity_poly.entity_id
_entity_poly.type
_entity_poly.pdbx_seq_one_letter_code
_entity_poly.pdbx_strand_id
1 'polypeptide(L)'
;MALDKIVIRGARQNNLKNIDLEIPRDKLIVFTGLSGSGKTSLAFDTIYADGQRRYVESLSSYARMFLGQAEKPDVDEISGLSPAISIDQKTTSKNPRSTVGTVTEIYDYLRLLYARVGIPHCPICGREITQQTVDQMVDKVLALPEGTRIQVMAPIVRQRKGTYQKELDAARRSGYVRARVDGNMYELTEEIKLEKNYKHTIEIVVDRLSVKPEIRSRLADSIETCCAMTGELALVDVIGGEEMLFSQNYACPDHDISIEELSPNMFSFNNPAGSCPTCTGLGVFQKVDPALVVRYPDRSIRDGAFKVTGWSCDPGSIGEMYFTGLNKHFGVPLDVPVKDMPKDKLDLVLFGTKGEKFEMVRQSAGFKGKFVNDFEGIVNNLERRFKETSSEWMRYDIATFMSSVPCPDCHGDRLRPEILAVTVGGINISDFCKMSVRDALQFMDTLELTDMQQKIAGQIIKEIKSRLSFLANVGLNYLTLARSASTLSGGESQRIRLATQIGSSLMGVLYILDEPSIGLHQRDNARLIEALKNLRDLGNTVIVVEHDEETMEAADYIVDIGPGAGIHGGHVIYSGPANEIKYCKESITGQYLSGAKKIPLPESRRPGNGGYLEIVGAAENNLKNINVKFPLGCFVAVTGVSGSGKSSLVNEILNKALSKELMGAHVRPGKYKTLHGLELVDKVIDIDQSPIGRTPRSNPATYTGVFNDIREVFASTNEAKMRGYKIGRFSFNVKGGRCEACEGAGILEIPMHFLPDVYVPCEVCKGKRYNRETLEVKYKGKSIYDVLEMSVEEGLTFFENLPKIKRKLQTLYDVGLGYIKIGQPATTLSGGEAQRVKLATELSRRSTGKTVYILDEPTTGLHTDDVKKLIEILQKFADAGNTVIVIEHNLDVIKTADYIIDLGPEGGDGGGMIVCCGTPEEVADCKASFTGQYLGKLLKKK
;
A
#
# COMPACT_ATOMS: atom_id res chain seq x y z
N MET A 1 -39.02 -18.31 17.66
CA MET A 1 -39.13 -16.87 17.37
C MET A 1 -37.72 -16.33 17.15
N ALA A 2 -37.46 -15.67 16.04
CA ALA A 2 -36.19 -14.96 15.86
C ALA A 2 -36.12 -13.87 16.92
N LEU A 3 -34.99 -13.78 17.63
CA LEU A 3 -34.79 -12.73 18.65
C LEU A 3 -34.65 -11.39 17.90
N ASP A 4 -35.50 -10.43 18.18
CA ASP A 4 -35.50 -9.10 17.54
C ASP A 4 -34.40 -8.19 18.08
N LYS A 5 -33.65 -8.66 19.08
CA LYS A 5 -32.58 -7.93 19.76
C LYS A 5 -31.35 -8.81 19.96
N ILE A 6 -30.20 -8.16 20.04
CA ILE A 6 -28.97 -8.73 20.60
C ILE A 6 -28.95 -8.32 22.08
N VAL A 7 -28.82 -9.29 22.95
CA VAL A 7 -28.80 -9.06 24.41
C VAL A 7 -27.45 -9.45 24.95
N ILE A 8 -26.79 -8.53 25.63
CA ILE A 8 -25.46 -8.69 26.25
C ILE A 8 -25.65 -8.55 27.74
N ARG A 9 -25.08 -9.47 28.51
CA ARG A 9 -25.13 -9.45 29.98
C ARG A 9 -23.71 -9.60 30.54
N GLY A 10 -23.35 -8.69 31.45
CA GLY A 10 -22.14 -8.77 32.21
C GLY A 10 -20.85 -8.62 31.41
N ALA A 11 -20.79 -7.72 30.41
CA ALA A 11 -19.56 -7.50 29.64
C ALA A 11 -18.50 -6.76 30.48
N ARG A 12 -17.31 -7.40 30.62
CA ARG A 12 -16.20 -6.91 31.47
C ARG A 12 -14.86 -6.86 30.74
N GLN A 13 -14.87 -7.07 29.41
CA GLN A 13 -13.65 -7.08 28.61
C GLN A 13 -12.91 -5.73 28.69
N ASN A 14 -11.58 -5.76 28.90
CA ASN A 14 -10.71 -4.58 29.02
C ASN A 14 -11.17 -3.61 30.12
N ASN A 15 -11.67 -2.42 29.74
CA ASN A 15 -12.13 -1.39 30.68
C ASN A 15 -13.66 -1.37 30.91
N LEU A 16 -14.41 -2.30 30.32
CA LEU A 16 -15.87 -2.37 30.48
C LEU A 16 -16.28 -2.69 31.92
N LYS A 17 -17.30 -2.04 32.42
CA LYS A 17 -17.76 -2.08 33.82
C LYS A 17 -19.04 -2.89 33.98
N ASN A 18 -18.99 -4.21 33.70
CA ASN A 18 -20.11 -5.13 33.81
C ASN A 18 -21.37 -4.62 33.08
N ILE A 19 -21.21 -4.38 31.75
CA ILE A 19 -22.24 -3.78 30.91
C ILE A 19 -23.36 -4.79 30.63
N ASP A 20 -24.60 -4.38 30.89
CA ASP A 20 -25.82 -4.98 30.37
C ASP A 20 -26.42 -4.09 29.29
N LEU A 21 -26.65 -4.65 28.09
CA LEU A 21 -27.08 -3.89 26.93
C LEU A 21 -28.02 -4.71 26.04
N GLU A 22 -29.09 -4.08 25.57
CA GLU A 22 -29.97 -4.62 24.54
C GLU A 22 -29.99 -3.70 23.33
N ILE A 23 -29.61 -4.22 22.15
CA ILE A 23 -29.59 -3.48 20.90
C ILE A 23 -30.50 -4.14 19.85
N PRO A 24 -31.25 -3.33 19.06
CA PRO A 24 -32.13 -3.88 18.03
C PRO A 24 -31.33 -4.55 16.91
N ARG A 25 -31.92 -5.59 16.26
CA ARG A 25 -31.39 -6.19 15.05
C ARG A 25 -31.90 -5.44 13.82
N ASP A 26 -31.25 -5.70 12.66
CA ASP A 26 -31.60 -5.18 11.34
C ASP A 26 -31.70 -3.64 11.31
N LYS A 27 -30.75 -3.00 12.03
CA LYS A 27 -30.61 -1.56 12.20
C LYS A 27 -29.19 -1.09 11.96
N LEU A 28 -29.05 0.19 11.61
CA LEU A 28 -27.75 0.90 11.63
C LEU A 28 -27.55 1.45 13.04
N ILE A 29 -26.56 0.91 13.74
CA ILE A 29 -26.26 1.19 15.15
C ILE A 29 -24.91 1.86 15.23
N VAL A 30 -24.81 3.02 15.86
CA VAL A 30 -23.54 3.70 16.08
C VAL A 30 -23.11 3.57 17.53
N PHE A 31 -21.87 3.07 17.73
CA PHE A 31 -21.19 3.10 19.02
C PHE A 31 -20.27 4.33 19.06
N THR A 32 -20.53 5.23 19.99
CA THR A 32 -19.81 6.50 20.14
C THR A 32 -19.29 6.71 21.56
N GLY A 33 -18.57 7.82 21.80
CA GLY A 33 -17.98 8.20 23.08
C GLY A 33 -16.53 8.61 22.97
N LEU A 34 -15.89 9.05 24.05
CA LEU A 34 -14.50 9.52 24.07
C LEU A 34 -13.50 8.45 23.60
N SER A 35 -12.34 8.88 23.10
CA SER A 35 -11.24 7.96 22.78
C SER A 35 -10.82 7.20 24.03
N GLY A 36 -10.69 5.85 23.93
CA GLY A 36 -10.39 4.99 25.10
C GLY A 36 -11.56 4.74 26.07
N SER A 37 -12.80 5.11 25.72
CA SER A 37 -13.98 4.86 26.59
C SER A 37 -14.44 3.40 26.62
N GLY A 38 -14.00 2.53 25.69
CA GLY A 38 -14.37 1.12 25.62
C GLY A 38 -15.25 0.73 24.43
N LYS A 39 -15.46 1.62 23.45
CA LYS A 39 -16.25 1.35 22.24
C LYS A 39 -15.77 0.11 21.48
N THR A 40 -14.50 0.10 21.13
CA THR A 40 -13.87 -1.00 20.41
C THR A 40 -13.85 -2.28 21.24
N SER A 41 -13.67 -2.17 22.57
CA SER A 41 -13.75 -3.30 23.50
C SER A 41 -15.13 -3.97 23.49
N LEU A 42 -16.21 -3.17 23.42
CA LEU A 42 -17.56 -3.71 23.33
C LEU A 42 -17.86 -4.27 21.93
N ALA A 43 -17.56 -3.50 20.87
CA ALA A 43 -17.88 -3.88 19.49
C ALA A 43 -17.05 -5.06 18.97
N PHE A 44 -15.71 -4.98 19.11
CA PHE A 44 -14.78 -5.95 18.52
C PHE A 44 -14.36 -7.03 19.52
N ASP A 45 -13.86 -6.63 20.71
CA ASP A 45 -13.29 -7.59 21.67
C ASP A 45 -14.38 -8.39 22.41
N THR A 46 -15.66 -7.96 22.35
CA THR A 46 -16.79 -8.65 22.99
C THR A 46 -17.77 -9.21 21.96
N ILE A 47 -18.50 -8.35 21.22
CA ILE A 47 -19.59 -8.80 20.32
C ILE A 47 -19.04 -9.58 19.12
N TYR A 48 -18.06 -9.01 18.41
CA TYR A 48 -17.46 -9.70 17.25
C TYR A 48 -16.71 -10.97 17.68
N ALA A 49 -15.90 -10.89 18.74
CA ALA A 49 -15.11 -12.02 19.23
C ALA A 49 -15.99 -13.22 19.59
N ASP A 50 -17.15 -13.00 20.28
CA ASP A 50 -18.08 -14.09 20.59
C ASP A 50 -18.79 -14.63 19.34
N GLY A 51 -19.20 -13.75 18.41
CA GLY A 51 -19.80 -14.12 17.14
C GLY A 51 -18.86 -14.97 16.27
N GLN A 52 -17.59 -14.55 16.15
CA GLN A 52 -16.56 -15.29 15.43
C GLN A 52 -16.25 -16.65 16.10
N ARG A 53 -16.13 -16.66 17.43
CA ARG A 53 -15.90 -17.88 18.20
C ARG A 53 -16.99 -18.93 17.91
N ARG A 54 -18.27 -18.55 18.00
CA ARG A 54 -19.40 -19.44 17.71
C ARG A 54 -19.38 -19.96 16.29
N TYR A 55 -19.02 -19.11 15.33
CA TYR A 55 -18.88 -19.51 13.93
C TYR A 55 -17.76 -20.55 13.79
N VAL A 56 -16.59 -20.30 14.34
CA VAL A 56 -15.45 -21.23 14.29
C VAL A 56 -15.78 -22.54 15.01
N GLU A 57 -16.49 -22.51 16.13
CA GLU A 57 -16.95 -23.72 16.87
C GLU A 57 -17.92 -24.57 16.03
N SER A 58 -18.69 -23.97 15.13
CA SER A 58 -19.60 -24.69 14.24
C SER A 58 -18.90 -25.44 13.10
N LEU A 59 -17.61 -25.12 12.84
CA LEU A 59 -16.84 -25.74 11.76
C LEU A 59 -16.26 -27.10 12.18
N SER A 60 -15.81 -27.87 11.19
CA SER A 60 -15.16 -29.17 11.42
C SER A 60 -13.89 -29.01 12.29
N SER A 61 -13.52 -30.09 13.02
CA SER A 61 -12.29 -30.11 13.84
C SER A 61 -11.03 -29.76 13.05
N TYR A 62 -10.98 -30.17 11.77
CA TYR A 62 -9.89 -29.86 10.86
C TYR A 62 -9.82 -28.36 10.56
N ALA A 63 -10.93 -27.72 10.21
CA ALA A 63 -10.99 -26.28 9.94
C ALA A 63 -10.64 -25.45 11.20
N ARG A 64 -11.08 -25.88 12.38
CA ARG A 64 -10.74 -25.22 13.66
C ARG A 64 -9.25 -25.24 13.97
N MET A 65 -8.53 -26.29 13.58
CA MET A 65 -7.09 -26.39 13.77
C MET A 65 -6.30 -25.34 12.97
N PHE A 66 -6.82 -24.92 11.79
CA PHE A 66 -6.22 -23.89 10.96
C PHE A 66 -6.61 -22.46 11.37
N LEU A 67 -7.82 -22.26 11.88
CA LEU A 67 -8.34 -20.94 12.22
C LEU A 67 -7.95 -20.46 13.63
N GLY A 68 -7.38 -21.35 14.45
CA GLY A 68 -7.08 -21.11 15.85
C GLY A 68 -8.34 -21.08 16.73
N GLN A 69 -8.15 -21.23 18.05
CA GLN A 69 -9.22 -21.01 19.03
C GLN A 69 -9.23 -19.53 19.38
N ALA A 70 -10.31 -18.83 19.07
CA ALA A 70 -10.55 -17.51 19.61
C ALA A 70 -10.78 -17.61 21.12
N GLU A 71 -10.12 -16.76 21.91
CA GLU A 71 -10.36 -16.67 23.35
C GLU A 71 -11.81 -16.24 23.61
N LYS A 72 -12.43 -16.83 24.62
CA LYS A 72 -13.78 -16.42 25.03
C LYS A 72 -13.69 -15.01 25.65
N PRO A 73 -14.45 -14.03 25.19
CA PRO A 73 -14.48 -12.72 25.82
C PRO A 73 -15.02 -12.81 27.24
N ASP A 74 -14.61 -11.87 28.10
CA ASP A 74 -15.11 -11.76 29.47
C ASP A 74 -16.52 -11.16 29.47
N VAL A 75 -17.50 -12.04 29.31
CA VAL A 75 -18.92 -11.73 29.27
C VAL A 75 -19.72 -12.90 29.82
N ASP A 76 -20.78 -12.62 30.55
CA ASP A 76 -21.63 -13.69 31.13
C ASP A 76 -22.42 -14.37 30.02
N GLU A 77 -23.16 -13.60 29.22
CA GLU A 77 -23.98 -14.12 28.13
C GLU A 77 -24.13 -13.10 27.01
N ILE A 78 -24.13 -13.59 25.74
CA ILE A 78 -24.60 -12.85 24.58
C ILE A 78 -25.60 -13.74 23.82
N SER A 79 -26.80 -13.22 23.58
CA SER A 79 -27.84 -13.91 22.80
C SER A 79 -28.29 -13.06 21.61
N GLY A 80 -28.88 -13.70 20.59
CA GLY A 80 -29.38 -13.02 19.37
C GLY A 80 -28.32 -12.65 18.34
N LEU A 81 -27.05 -13.12 18.47
CA LEU A 81 -26.02 -12.88 17.46
C LEU A 81 -26.28 -13.61 16.15
N SER A 82 -26.09 -12.91 15.06
CA SER A 82 -25.92 -13.46 13.71
C SER A 82 -24.44 -13.76 13.43
N PRO A 83 -24.10 -14.50 12.35
CA PRO A 83 -22.72 -14.58 11.88
C PRO A 83 -22.12 -13.18 11.73
N ALA A 84 -20.95 -12.96 12.34
CA ALA A 84 -20.35 -11.64 12.44
C ALA A 84 -19.19 -11.48 11.44
N ILE A 85 -19.14 -10.33 10.76
CA ILE A 85 -18.05 -9.91 9.86
C ILE A 85 -17.50 -8.58 10.36
N SER A 86 -16.17 -8.50 10.57
CA SER A 86 -15.51 -7.25 10.92
C SER A 86 -14.83 -6.61 9.73
N ILE A 87 -14.89 -5.27 9.68
CA ILE A 87 -14.18 -4.45 8.69
C ILE A 87 -13.36 -3.42 9.48
N ASP A 88 -12.14 -3.82 9.84
CA ASP A 88 -11.19 -3.00 10.59
C ASP A 88 -10.18 -2.25 9.70
N GLN A 89 -9.42 -1.31 10.28
CA GLN A 89 -8.42 -0.51 9.58
C GLN A 89 -7.05 -1.21 9.43
N LYS A 90 -6.76 -2.23 10.21
CA LYS A 90 -5.38 -2.68 10.51
C LYS A 90 -4.65 -3.41 9.40
N THR A 91 -5.27 -3.76 8.29
CA THR A 91 -4.62 -4.66 7.32
C THR A 91 -4.55 -4.10 5.90
N THR A 92 -3.56 -3.25 5.65
CA THR A 92 -3.04 -3.13 4.29
C THR A 92 -2.21 -4.38 3.98
N SER A 93 -2.55 -5.10 2.92
CA SER A 93 -1.75 -6.25 2.47
C SER A 93 -0.34 -5.78 2.11
N LYS A 94 0.67 -6.31 2.78
CA LYS A 94 2.08 -6.05 2.44
C LYS A 94 2.56 -6.84 1.22
N ASN A 95 1.70 -7.68 0.65
CA ASN A 95 2.05 -8.49 -0.51
C ASN A 95 2.14 -7.58 -1.76
N PRO A 96 3.31 -7.47 -2.41
CA PRO A 96 3.49 -6.59 -3.58
C PRO A 96 2.69 -7.04 -4.81
N ARG A 97 2.15 -8.26 -4.79
CA ARG A 97 1.29 -8.81 -5.85
C ARG A 97 -0.18 -8.47 -5.67
N SER A 98 -0.60 -8.02 -4.49
CA SER A 98 -1.98 -7.62 -4.25
C SER A 98 -2.27 -6.25 -4.87
N THR A 99 -3.31 -6.18 -5.70
CA THR A 99 -3.82 -4.95 -6.31
C THR A 99 -5.27 -4.72 -5.93
N VAL A 100 -5.79 -3.51 -6.16
CA VAL A 100 -7.23 -3.22 -5.98
C VAL A 100 -8.07 -4.25 -6.75
N GLY A 101 -7.73 -4.52 -8.02
CA GLY A 101 -8.45 -5.49 -8.86
C GLY A 101 -8.47 -6.91 -8.30
N THR A 102 -7.36 -7.37 -7.68
CA THR A 102 -7.32 -8.72 -7.08
C THR A 102 -8.04 -8.80 -5.74
N VAL A 103 -7.97 -7.75 -4.92
CA VAL A 103 -8.66 -7.71 -3.61
C VAL A 103 -10.19 -7.63 -3.78
N THR A 104 -10.65 -6.98 -4.84
CA THR A 104 -12.08 -6.84 -5.16
C THR A 104 -12.62 -7.99 -6.01
N GLU A 105 -11.78 -8.96 -6.37
CA GLU A 105 -12.08 -10.06 -7.28
C GLU A 105 -12.46 -9.63 -8.71
N ILE A 106 -12.47 -8.33 -9.02
CA ILE A 106 -12.77 -7.80 -10.36
C ILE A 106 -11.79 -8.38 -11.38
N TYR A 107 -10.52 -8.52 -10.99
CA TYR A 107 -9.48 -9.06 -11.86
C TYR A 107 -9.76 -10.50 -12.28
N ASP A 108 -10.41 -11.32 -11.45
CA ASP A 108 -10.77 -12.70 -11.78
C ASP A 108 -11.86 -12.76 -12.85
N TYR A 109 -12.84 -11.85 -12.78
CA TYR A 109 -13.84 -11.71 -13.84
C TYR A 109 -13.26 -11.13 -15.13
N LEU A 110 -12.30 -10.19 -15.04
CA LEU A 110 -11.58 -9.67 -16.22
C LEU A 110 -10.80 -10.77 -16.92
N ARG A 111 -10.07 -11.62 -16.19
CA ARG A 111 -9.35 -12.77 -16.77
C ARG A 111 -10.30 -13.70 -17.52
N LEU A 112 -11.48 -13.94 -16.96
CA LEU A 112 -12.50 -14.75 -17.61
C LEU A 112 -13.05 -14.05 -18.86
N LEU A 113 -13.33 -12.75 -18.80
CA LEU A 113 -13.81 -11.95 -19.93
C LEU A 113 -12.82 -12.00 -21.10
N TYR A 114 -11.53 -11.65 -20.84
CA TYR A 114 -10.50 -11.64 -21.89
C TYR A 114 -10.22 -13.03 -22.46
N ALA A 115 -10.32 -14.10 -21.66
CA ALA A 115 -10.17 -15.45 -22.15
C ALA A 115 -11.33 -15.94 -23.05
N ARG A 116 -12.55 -15.38 -22.87
CA ARG A 116 -13.75 -15.87 -23.59
C ARG A 116 -14.11 -15.05 -24.81
N VAL A 117 -13.90 -13.73 -24.76
CA VAL A 117 -14.29 -12.81 -25.85
C VAL A 117 -13.14 -11.93 -26.32
N GLY A 118 -11.95 -12.12 -25.78
CA GLY A 118 -10.75 -11.36 -26.18
C GLY A 118 -10.29 -11.71 -27.58
N ILE A 119 -9.90 -10.69 -28.33
CA ILE A 119 -9.37 -10.79 -29.69
C ILE A 119 -7.86 -10.70 -29.62
N PRO A 120 -7.11 -11.77 -29.94
CA PRO A 120 -5.65 -11.74 -29.93
C PRO A 120 -5.09 -11.00 -31.12
N HIS A 121 -4.03 -10.24 -30.90
CA HIS A 121 -3.28 -9.52 -31.91
C HIS A 121 -1.80 -9.92 -31.86
N CYS A 122 -1.11 -9.74 -32.95
CA CYS A 122 0.35 -9.92 -32.98
C CYS A 122 1.03 -8.79 -32.18
N PRO A 123 1.85 -9.08 -31.15
CA PRO A 123 2.52 -8.05 -30.36
C PRO A 123 3.56 -7.23 -31.16
N ILE A 124 3.95 -7.69 -32.36
CA ILE A 124 4.93 -6.99 -33.21
C ILE A 124 4.24 -6.11 -34.25
N CYS A 125 3.30 -6.65 -35.04
CA CYS A 125 2.66 -5.91 -36.15
C CYS A 125 1.24 -5.42 -35.84
N GLY A 126 0.66 -5.79 -34.69
CA GLY A 126 -0.70 -5.38 -34.31
C GLY A 126 -1.84 -6.03 -35.10
N ARG A 127 -1.54 -6.92 -36.05
CA ARG A 127 -2.57 -7.63 -36.82
C ARG A 127 -3.38 -8.55 -35.95
N GLU A 128 -4.71 -8.59 -36.16
CA GLU A 128 -5.58 -9.54 -35.52
C GLU A 128 -5.22 -10.99 -35.92
N ILE A 129 -5.13 -11.86 -34.91
CA ILE A 129 -4.81 -13.28 -35.10
C ILE A 129 -6.11 -14.07 -34.90
N THR A 130 -6.58 -14.73 -35.95
CA THR A 130 -7.79 -15.54 -35.93
C THR A 130 -7.45 -17.02 -36.11
N GLN A 131 -8.16 -17.90 -35.42
CA GLN A 131 -8.20 -19.32 -35.77
C GLN A 131 -8.93 -19.49 -37.08
N GLN A 132 -8.37 -20.29 -37.97
CA GLN A 132 -9.02 -20.64 -39.23
C GLN A 132 -9.47 -22.11 -39.17
N THR A 133 -10.74 -22.36 -39.40
CA THR A 133 -11.20 -23.73 -39.62
C THR A 133 -10.72 -24.23 -40.97
N VAL A 134 -10.58 -25.55 -41.14
CA VAL A 134 -10.18 -26.14 -42.42
C VAL A 134 -11.10 -25.68 -43.56
N ASP A 135 -12.40 -25.56 -43.34
CA ASP A 135 -13.36 -25.07 -44.31
C ASP A 135 -13.05 -23.62 -44.76
N GLN A 136 -12.70 -22.74 -43.80
CA GLN A 136 -12.30 -21.34 -44.11
C GLN A 136 -11.00 -21.29 -44.90
N MET A 137 -10.02 -22.16 -44.58
CA MET A 137 -8.78 -22.28 -45.34
C MET A 137 -9.08 -22.73 -46.80
N VAL A 138 -9.89 -23.74 -46.92
CA VAL A 138 -10.36 -24.26 -48.24
C VAL A 138 -11.07 -23.17 -49.04
N ASP A 139 -12.00 -22.45 -48.42
CA ASP A 139 -12.75 -21.37 -49.08
C ASP A 139 -11.82 -20.25 -49.61
N LYS A 140 -10.80 -19.88 -48.82
CA LYS A 140 -9.78 -18.90 -49.21
C LYS A 140 -8.96 -19.38 -50.42
N VAL A 141 -8.57 -20.64 -50.44
CA VAL A 141 -7.81 -21.22 -51.55
C VAL A 141 -8.68 -21.35 -52.78
N LEU A 142 -9.95 -21.74 -52.64
CA LEU A 142 -10.90 -21.82 -53.76
C LEU A 142 -11.32 -20.44 -54.31
N ALA A 143 -11.11 -19.35 -53.57
CA ALA A 143 -11.31 -17.98 -54.07
C ALA A 143 -10.26 -17.54 -55.10
N LEU A 144 -9.15 -18.29 -55.29
CA LEU A 144 -8.14 -18.05 -56.31
C LEU A 144 -8.73 -18.33 -57.70
N PRO A 145 -8.21 -17.73 -58.75
CA PRO A 145 -8.67 -17.95 -60.14
C PRO A 145 -8.65 -19.44 -60.53
N GLU A 146 -9.68 -19.88 -61.23
CA GLU A 146 -9.79 -21.25 -61.69
C GLU A 146 -8.60 -21.64 -62.58
N GLY A 147 -8.05 -22.83 -62.39
CA GLY A 147 -6.85 -23.28 -63.09
C GLY A 147 -5.52 -22.93 -62.41
N THR A 148 -5.54 -22.13 -61.34
CA THR A 148 -4.30 -21.83 -60.55
C THR A 148 -3.70 -23.10 -60.03
N ARG A 149 -2.37 -23.28 -60.25
CA ARG A 149 -1.67 -24.45 -59.70
C ARG A 149 -1.14 -24.16 -58.29
N ILE A 150 -1.47 -25.03 -57.35
CA ILE A 150 -1.10 -24.92 -55.93
C ILE A 150 -0.37 -26.16 -55.44
N GLN A 151 0.49 -25.99 -54.43
CA GLN A 151 1.11 -27.06 -53.68
C GLN A 151 0.68 -26.91 -52.22
N VAL A 152 0.09 -27.97 -51.62
CA VAL A 152 -0.27 -28.02 -50.21
C VAL A 152 0.90 -28.66 -49.47
N MET A 153 1.52 -27.96 -48.54
CA MET A 153 2.73 -28.35 -47.87
C MET A 153 2.60 -28.29 -46.35
N ALA A 154 3.25 -29.20 -45.67
CA ALA A 154 3.35 -29.25 -44.23
C ALA A 154 4.70 -28.67 -43.74
N PRO A 155 4.74 -27.47 -43.13
CA PRO A 155 5.95 -26.85 -42.63
C PRO A 155 6.39 -27.46 -41.30
N ILE A 156 7.12 -28.59 -41.35
CA ILE A 156 7.54 -29.35 -40.15
C ILE A 156 8.69 -28.71 -39.39
N VAL A 157 9.51 -27.88 -40.05
CA VAL A 157 10.59 -27.11 -39.43
C VAL A 157 10.61 -25.71 -40.02
N ARG A 158 10.62 -24.66 -39.16
CA ARG A 158 10.71 -23.26 -39.57
C ARG A 158 11.83 -22.55 -38.82
N GLN A 159 12.87 -22.12 -39.59
CA GLN A 159 14.01 -21.31 -39.11
C GLN A 159 14.68 -21.85 -37.82
N ARG A 160 14.82 -23.18 -37.69
CA ARG A 160 15.45 -23.84 -36.53
C ARG A 160 16.74 -24.54 -36.89
N LYS A 161 17.69 -24.53 -35.95
CA LYS A 161 18.97 -25.24 -36.11
C LYS A 161 18.81 -26.73 -35.84
N GLY A 162 19.42 -27.58 -36.66
CA GLY A 162 19.34 -29.00 -36.49
C GLY A 162 19.64 -29.76 -37.80
N THR A 163 19.80 -31.08 -37.73
CA THR A 163 19.98 -31.93 -38.91
C THR A 163 18.69 -32.57 -39.42
N TYR A 164 17.63 -32.60 -38.59
CA TYR A 164 16.28 -33.06 -38.90
C TYR A 164 16.12 -34.35 -39.68
N GLN A 165 17.17 -35.25 -39.59
CA GLN A 165 17.19 -36.50 -40.34
C GLN A 165 16.03 -37.42 -39.95
N LYS A 166 15.64 -37.41 -38.63
CA LYS A 166 14.55 -38.24 -38.14
C LYS A 166 13.20 -37.82 -38.74
N GLU A 167 12.97 -36.53 -38.84
CA GLU A 167 11.73 -35.93 -39.40
C GLU A 167 11.65 -36.22 -40.90
N LEU A 168 12.74 -36.09 -41.64
CA LEU A 168 12.82 -36.44 -43.07
C LEU A 168 12.63 -37.95 -43.30
N ASP A 169 13.22 -38.81 -42.46
CA ASP A 169 13.04 -40.25 -42.53
C ASP A 169 11.60 -40.69 -42.16
N ALA A 170 10.99 -39.98 -41.20
CA ALA A 170 9.56 -40.20 -40.88
C ALA A 170 8.66 -39.85 -42.06
N ALA A 171 8.85 -38.72 -42.68
CA ALA A 171 8.12 -38.30 -43.89
C ALA A 171 8.28 -39.30 -45.04
N ARG A 172 9.52 -39.81 -45.25
CA ARG A 172 9.82 -40.86 -46.27
C ARG A 172 9.03 -42.16 -45.97
N ARG A 173 9.03 -42.61 -44.72
CA ARG A 173 8.29 -43.83 -44.31
C ARG A 173 6.80 -43.69 -44.44
N SER A 174 6.27 -42.46 -44.26
CA SER A 174 4.86 -42.15 -44.48
C SER A 174 4.43 -42.06 -45.94
N GLY A 175 5.39 -42.23 -46.90
CA GLY A 175 5.10 -42.33 -48.33
C GLY A 175 5.12 -40.98 -49.05
N TYR A 176 5.56 -39.86 -48.39
CA TYR A 176 5.73 -38.59 -49.09
C TYR A 176 6.97 -38.63 -50.03
N VAL A 177 6.85 -37.98 -51.17
CA VAL A 177 7.84 -38.09 -52.25
C VAL A 177 8.76 -36.89 -52.28
N ARG A 178 8.29 -35.70 -51.87
CA ARG A 178 8.99 -34.43 -52.00
C ARG A 178 8.98 -33.58 -50.77
N ALA A 179 10.08 -32.85 -50.55
CA ALA A 179 10.19 -31.80 -49.55
C ALA A 179 10.82 -30.55 -50.15
N ARG A 180 10.39 -29.37 -49.67
CA ARG A 180 11.10 -28.11 -49.94
C ARG A 180 11.97 -27.83 -48.73
N VAL A 181 13.27 -27.70 -48.91
CA VAL A 181 14.26 -27.43 -47.89
C VAL A 181 15.00 -26.12 -48.24
N ASP A 182 14.92 -25.16 -47.37
CA ASP A 182 15.50 -23.83 -47.55
C ASP A 182 15.18 -23.20 -48.93
N GLY A 183 13.93 -23.38 -49.37
CA GLY A 183 13.39 -22.88 -50.64
C GLY A 183 13.67 -23.78 -51.86
N ASN A 184 14.49 -24.84 -51.74
CA ASN A 184 14.81 -25.75 -52.84
C ASN A 184 14.00 -27.04 -52.72
N MET A 185 13.52 -27.57 -53.88
CA MET A 185 12.75 -28.80 -53.95
C MET A 185 13.68 -30.02 -54.04
N TYR A 186 13.50 -30.98 -53.14
CA TYR A 186 14.24 -32.25 -53.09
C TYR A 186 13.28 -33.43 -53.18
N GLU A 187 13.73 -34.50 -53.76
CA GLU A 187 13.05 -35.79 -53.64
C GLU A 187 13.51 -36.48 -52.37
N LEU A 188 12.54 -36.95 -51.57
CA LEU A 188 12.85 -37.62 -50.29
C LEU A 188 13.57 -38.95 -50.49
N THR A 189 13.70 -39.44 -51.72
CA THR A 189 14.54 -40.59 -52.10
C THR A 189 16.02 -40.26 -52.07
N GLU A 190 16.39 -38.98 -52.20
CA GLU A 190 17.76 -38.50 -52.12
C GLU A 190 18.23 -38.33 -50.69
N GLU A 191 19.55 -38.38 -50.43
CA GLU A 191 20.13 -38.11 -49.12
C GLU A 191 20.27 -36.59 -48.91
N ILE A 192 19.38 -35.98 -48.09
CA ILE A 192 19.39 -34.56 -47.77
C ILE A 192 20.28 -34.36 -46.52
N LYS A 193 21.45 -33.74 -46.72
CA LYS A 193 22.41 -33.42 -45.62
C LYS A 193 22.24 -31.99 -45.17
N LEU A 194 21.85 -31.76 -43.91
CA LEU A 194 21.66 -30.44 -43.31
C LEU A 194 22.75 -30.16 -42.27
N GLU A 195 23.26 -28.94 -42.27
CA GLU A 195 24.28 -28.52 -41.32
C GLU A 195 23.67 -28.15 -39.97
N LYS A 196 24.13 -28.78 -38.90
CA LYS A 196 23.58 -28.65 -37.54
C LYS A 196 23.53 -27.21 -37.01
N ASN A 197 24.45 -26.34 -37.45
CA ASN A 197 24.62 -24.98 -36.92
C ASN A 197 23.84 -23.90 -37.70
N TYR A 198 23.27 -24.25 -38.83
CA TYR A 198 22.47 -23.36 -39.65
C TYR A 198 20.97 -23.50 -39.32
N LYS A 199 20.22 -22.44 -39.59
CA LYS A 199 18.75 -22.45 -39.48
C LYS A 199 18.17 -23.02 -40.76
N HIS A 200 17.32 -24.02 -40.65
CA HIS A 200 16.68 -24.68 -41.78
C HIS A 200 15.14 -24.48 -41.73
N THR A 201 14.54 -24.47 -42.89
CA THR A 201 13.09 -24.50 -43.09
C THR A 201 12.79 -25.75 -43.94
N ILE A 202 11.94 -26.65 -43.44
CA ILE A 202 11.59 -27.91 -44.11
C ILE A 202 10.08 -28.03 -44.20
N GLU A 203 9.60 -28.18 -45.44
CA GLU A 203 8.17 -28.28 -45.78
C GLU A 203 7.94 -29.53 -46.62
N ILE A 204 7.08 -30.43 -46.12
CA ILE A 204 6.75 -31.66 -46.84
C ILE A 204 5.61 -31.39 -47.80
N VAL A 205 5.78 -31.72 -49.08
CA VAL A 205 4.70 -31.59 -50.08
C VAL A 205 3.70 -32.73 -49.90
N VAL A 206 2.49 -32.35 -49.44
CA VAL A 206 1.41 -33.30 -49.21
C VAL A 206 0.64 -33.53 -50.50
N ASP A 207 0.24 -32.47 -51.21
CA ASP A 207 -0.51 -32.61 -52.46
C ASP A 207 -0.18 -31.45 -53.44
N ARG A 208 -0.47 -31.73 -54.75
CA ARG A 208 -0.35 -30.73 -55.86
C ARG A 208 -1.67 -30.71 -56.59
N LEU A 209 -2.34 -29.55 -56.56
CA LEU A 209 -3.68 -29.40 -57.08
C LEU A 209 -3.78 -28.24 -58.06
N SER A 210 -4.84 -28.27 -58.85
CA SER A 210 -5.24 -27.09 -59.65
C SER A 210 -6.61 -26.64 -59.18
N VAL A 211 -6.76 -25.36 -58.85
CA VAL A 211 -7.97 -24.79 -58.28
C VAL A 211 -9.17 -25.02 -59.24
N LYS A 212 -10.14 -25.78 -58.72
CA LYS A 212 -11.44 -26.08 -59.38
C LYS A 212 -12.47 -26.33 -58.30
N PRO A 213 -13.78 -26.10 -58.49
CA PRO A 213 -14.79 -26.38 -57.48
C PRO A 213 -14.80 -27.81 -57.01
N GLU A 214 -14.47 -28.77 -57.89
CA GLU A 214 -14.53 -30.21 -57.64
C GLU A 214 -13.45 -30.73 -56.67
N ILE A 215 -12.39 -29.94 -56.43
CA ILE A 215 -11.29 -30.40 -55.56
C ILE A 215 -11.53 -30.12 -54.08
N ARG A 216 -12.69 -29.55 -53.66
CA ARG A 216 -12.95 -29.11 -52.31
C ARG A 216 -12.65 -30.19 -51.23
N SER A 217 -13.15 -31.39 -51.42
CA SER A 217 -12.93 -32.50 -50.48
C SER A 217 -11.43 -32.88 -50.41
N ARG A 218 -10.78 -33.04 -51.57
CA ARG A 218 -9.38 -33.43 -51.61
C ARG A 218 -8.47 -32.36 -51.04
N LEU A 219 -8.78 -31.08 -51.24
CA LEU A 219 -8.06 -29.93 -50.65
C LEU A 219 -8.25 -29.91 -49.12
N ALA A 220 -9.47 -30.20 -48.64
CA ALA A 220 -9.71 -30.28 -47.17
C ALA A 220 -8.89 -31.40 -46.55
N ASP A 221 -8.94 -32.62 -47.10
CA ASP A 221 -8.15 -33.77 -46.66
C ASP A 221 -6.66 -33.49 -46.64
N SER A 222 -6.16 -32.76 -47.66
CA SER A 222 -4.73 -32.38 -47.75
C SER A 222 -4.34 -31.33 -46.69
N ILE A 223 -5.19 -30.35 -46.44
CA ILE A 223 -4.99 -29.35 -45.38
C ILE A 223 -5.06 -30.00 -43.99
N GLU A 224 -6.04 -30.88 -43.71
CA GLU A 224 -6.13 -31.65 -42.47
C GLU A 224 -4.87 -32.47 -42.22
N THR A 225 -4.37 -33.14 -43.28
CA THR A 225 -3.11 -33.92 -43.22
C THR A 225 -1.93 -33.03 -42.85
N CYS A 226 -1.81 -31.83 -43.46
CA CYS A 226 -0.78 -30.88 -43.11
C CYS A 226 -0.89 -30.46 -41.65
N CYS A 227 -2.09 -30.08 -41.17
CA CYS A 227 -2.31 -29.66 -39.80
C CYS A 227 -1.97 -30.79 -38.81
N ALA A 228 -2.32 -32.04 -39.09
CA ALA A 228 -1.97 -33.17 -38.24
C ALA A 228 -0.44 -33.43 -38.19
N MET A 229 0.29 -33.17 -39.26
CA MET A 229 1.77 -33.35 -39.31
C MET A 229 2.53 -32.25 -38.58
N THR A 230 2.02 -31.03 -38.59
CA THR A 230 2.73 -29.83 -38.13
C THR A 230 2.31 -29.35 -36.76
N GLY A 231 1.25 -29.92 -36.17
CA GLY A 231 0.57 -29.34 -35.02
C GLY A 231 -0.20 -28.07 -35.44
N GLU A 232 -1.08 -28.20 -36.46
CA GLU A 232 -2.10 -27.23 -36.86
C GLU A 232 -1.68 -26.14 -37.86
N LEU A 233 -0.54 -26.28 -38.57
CA LEU A 233 -0.13 -25.40 -39.65
C LEU A 233 -0.29 -26.07 -41.03
N ALA A 234 -0.72 -25.30 -42.03
CA ALA A 234 -0.74 -25.70 -43.44
C ALA A 234 -0.23 -24.53 -44.31
N LEU A 235 0.67 -24.85 -45.27
CA LEU A 235 1.19 -23.89 -46.23
C LEU A 235 0.65 -24.25 -47.60
N VAL A 236 0.02 -23.28 -48.30
CA VAL A 236 -0.38 -23.40 -49.69
C VAL A 236 0.49 -22.47 -50.54
N ASP A 237 1.39 -23.06 -51.32
CA ASP A 237 2.24 -22.33 -52.27
C ASP A 237 1.51 -22.23 -53.61
N VAL A 238 1.29 -20.99 -54.05
CA VAL A 238 0.69 -20.69 -55.38
C VAL A 238 1.83 -20.62 -56.35
N ILE A 239 1.91 -21.59 -57.29
CA ILE A 239 3.02 -21.66 -58.25
C ILE A 239 3.04 -20.39 -59.15
N GLY A 240 4.03 -19.55 -58.93
CA GLY A 240 4.16 -18.26 -59.59
C GLY A 240 3.40 -17.10 -58.98
N GLY A 241 2.86 -17.29 -57.77
CA GLY A 241 2.17 -16.29 -56.94
C GLY A 241 2.70 -16.22 -55.50
N GLU A 242 1.87 -15.72 -54.58
CA GLU A 242 2.22 -15.61 -53.17
C GLU A 242 1.88 -16.87 -52.38
N GLU A 243 2.68 -17.17 -51.36
CA GLU A 243 2.44 -18.27 -50.42
C GLU A 243 1.32 -17.90 -49.43
N MET A 244 0.45 -18.83 -49.11
CA MET A 244 -0.62 -18.67 -48.12
C MET A 244 -0.35 -19.62 -46.95
N LEU A 245 0.09 -19.07 -45.83
CA LEU A 245 0.23 -19.82 -44.57
C LEU A 245 -1.08 -19.77 -43.80
N PHE A 246 -1.56 -20.94 -43.43
CA PHE A 246 -2.77 -21.11 -42.62
C PHE A 246 -2.41 -21.74 -41.29
N SER A 247 -3.19 -21.41 -40.25
CA SER A 247 -3.06 -21.97 -38.93
C SER A 247 -4.43 -22.24 -38.29
N GLN A 248 -4.57 -23.41 -37.70
CA GLN A 248 -5.72 -23.71 -36.81
C GLN A 248 -5.50 -23.12 -35.42
N ASN A 249 -4.26 -22.77 -35.04
CA ASN A 249 -3.91 -22.03 -33.84
C ASN A 249 -3.94 -20.54 -34.09
N TYR A 250 -4.01 -19.76 -32.98
CA TYR A 250 -3.79 -18.32 -33.02
C TYR A 250 -2.32 -18.02 -33.34
N ALA A 251 -1.96 -17.88 -34.61
CA ALA A 251 -0.61 -17.60 -35.07
C ALA A 251 -0.56 -16.40 -36.03
N CYS A 252 0.46 -15.56 -35.87
CA CYS A 252 0.74 -14.50 -36.82
C CYS A 252 1.49 -15.08 -38.03
N PRO A 253 1.01 -14.89 -39.27
CA PRO A 253 1.68 -15.42 -40.44
C PRO A 253 3.06 -14.76 -40.72
N ASP A 254 3.26 -13.53 -40.23
CA ASP A 254 4.44 -12.73 -40.58
C ASP A 254 5.59 -12.88 -39.55
N HIS A 255 5.27 -13.25 -38.28
CA HIS A 255 6.23 -13.18 -37.16
C HIS A 255 6.46 -14.48 -36.39
N ASP A 256 5.94 -15.60 -36.85
CA ASP A 256 6.09 -16.93 -36.19
C ASP A 256 5.67 -16.96 -34.70
N ILE A 257 4.77 -16.02 -34.30
CA ILE A 257 4.21 -15.93 -32.97
C ILE A 257 2.92 -16.72 -32.94
N SER A 258 2.89 -17.79 -32.14
CA SER A 258 1.69 -18.57 -31.85
C SER A 258 1.20 -18.28 -30.44
N ILE A 259 -0.09 -18.01 -30.29
CA ILE A 259 -0.76 -17.86 -29.01
C ILE A 259 -1.55 -19.15 -28.76
N GLU A 260 -1.30 -19.80 -27.62
CA GLU A 260 -2.08 -20.96 -27.20
C GLU A 260 -3.55 -20.60 -27.00
N GLU A 261 -4.44 -21.58 -26.92
CA GLU A 261 -5.86 -21.35 -26.63
C GLU A 261 -6.00 -20.51 -25.35
N LEU A 262 -6.75 -19.40 -25.46
CA LEU A 262 -6.86 -18.41 -24.40
C LEU A 262 -7.54 -19.01 -23.17
N SER A 263 -6.81 -19.13 -22.09
CA SER A 263 -7.32 -19.59 -20.78
C SER A 263 -7.22 -18.47 -19.73
N PRO A 264 -8.10 -18.44 -18.71
CA PRO A 264 -8.05 -17.43 -17.65
C PRO A 264 -6.72 -17.39 -16.89
N ASN A 265 -5.97 -18.50 -16.85
CA ASN A 265 -4.67 -18.56 -16.18
C ASN A 265 -3.57 -17.77 -16.92
N MET A 266 -3.68 -17.61 -18.23
CA MET A 266 -2.76 -16.82 -19.04
C MET A 266 -2.85 -15.33 -18.74
N PHE A 267 -4.00 -14.84 -18.30
CA PHE A 267 -4.20 -13.45 -17.90
C PHE A 267 -3.84 -13.18 -16.43
N SER A 268 -3.27 -14.15 -15.72
CA SER A 268 -2.85 -14.00 -14.33
C SER A 268 -1.36 -13.68 -14.24
N PHE A 269 -1.03 -12.52 -13.68
CA PHE A 269 0.36 -12.18 -13.38
C PHE A 269 0.96 -12.99 -12.20
N ASN A 270 0.13 -13.78 -11.48
CA ASN A 270 0.57 -14.71 -10.44
C ASN A 270 0.82 -16.13 -10.99
N ASN A 271 0.50 -16.38 -12.25
CA ASN A 271 0.69 -17.66 -12.90
C ASN A 271 1.86 -17.57 -13.91
N PRO A 272 2.80 -18.54 -13.94
CA PRO A 272 3.91 -18.53 -14.89
C PRO A 272 3.50 -18.50 -16.36
N ALA A 273 2.33 -19.00 -16.71
CA ALA A 273 1.79 -18.96 -18.09
C ALA A 273 1.55 -17.52 -18.58
N GLY A 274 1.15 -16.60 -17.70
CA GLY A 274 0.81 -15.22 -18.06
C GLY A 274 1.80 -14.17 -17.59
N SER A 275 2.55 -14.46 -16.51
CA SER A 275 3.44 -13.49 -15.89
C SER A 275 4.64 -13.13 -16.78
N CYS A 276 5.04 -11.87 -16.75
CA CYS A 276 6.30 -11.44 -17.36
C CYS A 276 7.46 -12.28 -16.79
N PRO A 277 8.27 -12.96 -17.64
CA PRO A 277 9.33 -13.85 -17.17
C PRO A 277 10.43 -13.13 -16.39
N THR A 278 10.69 -11.87 -16.72
CA THR A 278 11.76 -11.07 -16.12
C THR A 278 11.44 -10.63 -14.70
N CYS A 279 10.24 -10.09 -14.44
CA CYS A 279 9.83 -9.66 -13.11
C CYS A 279 8.94 -10.68 -12.38
N THR A 280 8.66 -11.84 -12.98
CA THR A 280 7.76 -12.88 -12.42
C THR A 280 6.41 -12.33 -11.90
N GLY A 281 5.85 -11.34 -12.64
CA GLY A 281 4.57 -10.71 -12.34
C GLY A 281 4.59 -9.60 -11.28
N LEU A 282 5.77 -9.17 -10.81
CA LEU A 282 5.88 -8.06 -9.87
C LEU A 282 5.70 -6.68 -10.54
N GLY A 283 6.09 -6.54 -11.81
CA GLY A 283 6.05 -5.29 -12.57
C GLY A 283 7.17 -4.30 -12.23
N VAL A 284 7.81 -4.45 -11.07
CA VAL A 284 8.86 -3.56 -10.59
C VAL A 284 10.01 -4.34 -9.97
N PHE A 285 11.18 -3.71 -9.93
CA PHE A 285 12.35 -4.18 -9.20
C PHE A 285 12.74 -3.18 -8.12
N GLN A 286 13.18 -3.70 -6.97
CA GLN A 286 13.90 -2.89 -6.00
C GLN A 286 15.37 -2.81 -6.45
N LYS A 287 15.83 -1.64 -6.84
CA LYS A 287 17.21 -1.38 -7.26
C LYS A 287 17.81 -0.23 -6.46
N VAL A 288 19.11 -0.27 -6.28
CA VAL A 288 19.82 0.84 -5.65
C VAL A 288 19.75 2.07 -6.57
N ASP A 289 19.25 3.18 -6.03
CA ASP A 289 19.10 4.44 -6.76
C ASP A 289 20.40 5.26 -6.65
N PRO A 290 21.10 5.53 -7.76
CA PRO A 290 22.30 6.34 -7.75
C PRO A 290 22.10 7.72 -7.12
N ALA A 291 20.92 8.32 -7.24
CA ALA A 291 20.59 9.61 -6.65
C ALA A 291 20.49 9.56 -5.10
N LEU A 292 20.17 8.40 -4.52
CA LEU A 292 20.18 8.20 -3.07
C LEU A 292 21.58 7.87 -2.56
N VAL A 293 22.43 7.27 -3.39
CA VAL A 293 23.85 6.97 -3.07
C VAL A 293 24.67 8.26 -2.99
N VAL A 294 24.47 9.21 -3.93
CA VAL A 294 25.13 10.53 -3.93
C VAL A 294 24.37 11.45 -2.99
N ARG A 295 24.72 11.41 -1.70
CA ARG A 295 23.99 12.17 -0.66
C ARG A 295 24.19 13.67 -0.73
N TYR A 296 25.44 14.09 -0.94
CA TYR A 296 25.84 15.50 -0.93
C TYR A 296 26.52 15.85 -2.26
N PRO A 297 25.75 16.15 -3.33
CA PRO A 297 26.32 16.43 -4.65
C PRO A 297 27.25 17.65 -4.67
N ASP A 298 27.07 18.58 -3.73
CA ASP A 298 27.93 19.78 -3.56
C ASP A 298 29.25 19.49 -2.85
N ARG A 299 29.47 18.27 -2.36
CA ARG A 299 30.73 17.86 -1.73
C ARG A 299 31.55 16.99 -2.69
N SER A 300 32.86 16.99 -2.43
CA SER A 300 33.78 16.06 -3.09
C SER A 300 33.71 14.65 -2.48
N ILE A 301 34.30 13.65 -3.14
CA ILE A 301 34.41 12.28 -2.61
C ILE A 301 35.16 12.31 -1.27
N ARG A 302 36.22 13.12 -1.17
CA ARG A 302 37.02 13.25 0.03
C ARG A 302 36.28 13.91 1.18
N ASP A 303 35.38 14.85 0.88
CA ASP A 303 34.54 15.52 1.86
C ASP A 303 33.26 14.77 2.21
N GLY A 304 33.13 13.52 1.74
CA GLY A 304 32.02 12.63 2.08
C GLY A 304 30.74 12.84 1.27
N ALA A 305 30.86 13.04 -0.04
CA ALA A 305 29.70 13.08 -0.97
C ALA A 305 28.83 11.82 -0.88
N PHE A 306 29.47 10.66 -0.64
CA PHE A 306 28.81 9.36 -0.42
C PHE A 306 28.75 9.09 1.09
N LYS A 307 27.56 8.95 1.66
CA LYS A 307 27.40 8.52 3.06
C LYS A 307 26.82 7.10 3.11
N VAL A 308 27.57 6.16 2.57
CA VAL A 308 27.19 4.76 2.45
C VAL A 308 28.14 3.94 3.35
N THR A 309 27.56 2.99 4.13
CA THR A 309 28.33 2.13 5.04
C THR A 309 29.40 1.32 4.29
N GLY A 310 30.67 1.57 4.64
CA GLY A 310 31.84 0.94 4.01
C GLY A 310 32.45 1.72 2.84
N TRP A 311 31.89 2.85 2.43
CA TRP A 311 32.35 3.68 1.32
C TRP A 311 32.65 5.13 1.76
N SER A 312 33.37 5.28 2.89
CA SER A 312 33.95 6.58 3.30
C SER A 312 35.38 6.71 2.74
N CYS A 313 35.82 7.96 2.52
CA CYS A 313 37.21 8.28 2.15
C CYS A 313 38.06 8.62 3.38
N ASP A 314 37.69 8.06 4.55
CA ASP A 314 38.44 8.28 5.80
C ASP A 314 39.80 7.58 5.72
N PRO A 315 40.87 8.17 6.31
CA PRO A 315 42.23 7.60 6.28
C PRO A 315 42.28 6.16 6.77
N GLY A 316 42.81 5.25 5.95
CA GLY A 316 42.97 3.83 6.24
C GLY A 316 41.74 2.98 5.94
N SER A 317 40.64 3.58 5.49
CA SER A 317 39.41 2.88 5.10
C SER A 317 39.59 2.08 3.79
N ILE A 318 38.69 1.10 3.57
CA ILE A 318 38.62 0.36 2.30
C ILE A 318 38.18 1.31 1.18
N GLY A 319 37.26 2.23 1.49
CA GLY A 319 36.79 3.24 0.52
C GLY A 319 37.91 4.13 0.01
N GLU A 320 38.77 4.67 0.91
CA GLU A 320 39.93 5.45 0.54
C GLU A 320 40.88 4.70 -0.40
N MET A 321 41.13 3.43 -0.12
CA MET A 321 41.97 2.56 -0.96
C MET A 321 41.44 2.49 -2.41
N TYR A 322 40.15 2.22 -2.59
CA TYR A 322 39.53 2.16 -3.90
C TYR A 322 39.50 3.53 -4.59
N PHE A 323 39.03 4.58 -3.91
CA PHE A 323 38.94 5.90 -4.50
C PHE A 323 40.30 6.48 -4.91
N THR A 324 41.34 6.28 -4.09
CA THR A 324 42.73 6.67 -4.44
C THR A 324 43.24 5.88 -5.65
N GLY A 325 42.93 4.58 -5.73
CA GLY A 325 43.25 3.75 -6.89
C GLY A 325 42.55 4.25 -8.16
N LEU A 326 41.26 4.53 -8.10
CA LEU A 326 40.49 5.09 -9.21
C LEU A 326 41.01 6.46 -9.68
N ASN A 327 41.41 7.31 -8.73
CA ASN A 327 42.06 8.58 -9.07
C ASN A 327 43.35 8.37 -9.86
N LYS A 328 44.24 7.49 -9.35
CA LYS A 328 45.55 7.24 -9.95
C LYS A 328 45.47 6.59 -11.35
N HIS A 329 44.56 5.63 -11.56
CA HIS A 329 44.53 4.82 -12.79
C HIS A 329 43.50 5.37 -13.80
N PHE A 330 42.39 5.88 -13.35
CA PHE A 330 41.27 6.33 -14.22
C PHE A 330 41.03 7.84 -14.17
N GLY A 331 41.80 8.58 -13.38
CA GLY A 331 41.67 10.05 -13.29
C GLY A 331 40.37 10.53 -12.67
N VAL A 332 39.76 9.74 -11.73
CA VAL A 332 38.56 10.17 -11.01
C VAL A 332 38.95 11.28 -10.04
N PRO A 333 38.41 12.49 -10.16
CA PRO A 333 38.78 13.62 -9.28
C PRO A 333 38.17 13.41 -7.89
N LEU A 334 38.97 13.39 -6.83
CA LEU A 334 38.52 13.20 -5.45
C LEU A 334 38.14 14.47 -4.70
N ASP A 335 38.64 15.61 -5.17
CA ASP A 335 38.51 16.92 -4.52
C ASP A 335 37.54 17.87 -5.24
N VAL A 336 36.89 17.40 -6.33
CA VAL A 336 35.86 18.13 -7.08
C VAL A 336 34.47 17.73 -6.57
N PRO A 337 33.53 18.68 -6.38
CA PRO A 337 32.14 18.35 -6.06
C PRO A 337 31.54 17.36 -7.05
N VAL A 338 30.79 16.37 -6.56
CA VAL A 338 30.25 15.31 -7.42
C VAL A 338 29.34 15.85 -8.51
N LYS A 339 28.60 16.93 -8.27
CA LYS A 339 27.77 17.61 -9.28
C LYS A 339 28.56 18.15 -10.47
N ASP A 340 29.84 18.54 -10.26
CA ASP A 340 30.73 19.11 -11.27
C ASP A 340 31.67 18.05 -11.89
N MET A 341 31.57 16.80 -11.43
CA MET A 341 32.39 15.69 -11.92
C MET A 341 31.90 15.23 -13.30
N PRO A 342 32.82 14.92 -14.26
CA PRO A 342 32.45 14.31 -15.54
C PRO A 342 31.66 13.02 -15.34
N LYS A 343 30.58 12.85 -16.12
CA LYS A 343 29.64 11.74 -15.98
C LYS A 343 30.31 10.36 -16.10
N ASP A 344 31.25 10.21 -17.02
CA ASP A 344 32.04 8.97 -17.20
C ASP A 344 32.84 8.60 -15.94
N LYS A 345 33.36 9.59 -15.20
CA LYS A 345 34.09 9.38 -13.95
C LYS A 345 33.17 9.04 -12.80
N LEU A 346 32.00 9.68 -12.74
CA LEU A 346 30.97 9.36 -11.76
C LEU A 346 30.42 7.95 -11.99
N ASP A 347 30.19 7.57 -13.26
CA ASP A 347 29.71 6.23 -13.61
C ASP A 347 30.72 5.13 -13.21
N LEU A 348 32.03 5.39 -13.30
CA LEU A 348 33.05 4.46 -12.78
C LEU A 348 32.93 4.26 -11.26
N VAL A 349 32.65 5.33 -10.51
CA VAL A 349 32.47 5.23 -9.05
C VAL A 349 31.19 4.50 -8.70
N LEU A 350 30.11 4.75 -9.41
CA LEU A 350 28.79 4.16 -9.13
C LEU A 350 28.67 2.72 -9.63
N PHE A 351 29.12 2.42 -10.85
CA PHE A 351 28.88 1.14 -11.52
C PHE A 351 30.15 0.30 -11.75
N GLY A 352 31.33 0.83 -11.41
CA GLY A 352 32.58 0.10 -11.40
C GLY A 352 33.34 0.06 -12.72
N THR A 353 34.47 -0.66 -12.71
CA THR A 353 35.45 -0.74 -13.81
C THR A 353 35.19 -1.85 -14.82
N LYS A 354 34.00 -2.50 -14.76
CA LYS A 354 33.58 -3.58 -15.68
C LYS A 354 34.58 -4.73 -15.82
N GLY A 355 35.28 -5.08 -14.72
CA GLY A 355 36.27 -6.17 -14.68
C GLY A 355 37.69 -5.72 -14.96
N GLU A 356 37.97 -4.46 -15.28
CA GLU A 356 39.31 -3.95 -15.46
C GLU A 356 39.99 -3.83 -14.08
N LYS A 357 41.14 -4.56 -13.93
CA LYS A 357 41.91 -4.65 -12.68
C LYS A 357 42.94 -3.52 -12.61
N PHE A 358 43.13 -2.96 -11.42
CA PHE A 358 44.11 -1.90 -11.16
C PHE A 358 44.76 -2.06 -9.79
N GLU A 359 45.93 -1.47 -9.65
CA GLU A 359 46.69 -1.50 -8.39
C GLU A 359 46.15 -0.48 -7.37
N MET A 360 45.90 -0.95 -6.16
CA MET A 360 45.48 -0.17 -5.02
C MET A 360 46.44 -0.35 -3.85
N VAL A 361 46.58 0.68 -3.04
CA VAL A 361 47.42 0.65 -1.85
C VAL A 361 46.58 0.99 -0.62
N ARG A 362 46.51 0.07 0.33
CA ARG A 362 45.89 0.35 1.64
C ARG A 362 47.00 0.66 2.64
N GLN A 363 46.85 1.78 3.31
CA GLN A 363 47.74 2.21 4.39
C GLN A 363 46.93 2.53 5.63
N SER A 364 47.06 1.72 6.68
CA SER A 364 46.43 1.94 7.98
C SER A 364 47.48 1.80 9.09
N ALA A 365 47.17 2.15 10.32
CA ALA A 365 48.11 2.06 11.45
C ALA A 365 48.65 0.64 11.59
N GLY A 366 49.91 0.43 11.21
CA GLY A 366 50.59 -0.87 11.27
C GLY A 366 50.46 -1.79 10.06
N PHE A 367 49.77 -1.38 8.99
CA PHE A 367 49.59 -2.21 7.78
C PHE A 367 49.77 -1.37 6.50
N LYS A 368 50.62 -1.82 5.59
CA LYS A 368 50.75 -1.31 4.22
C LYS A 368 50.75 -2.49 3.24
N GLY A 369 49.71 -2.57 2.42
CA GLY A 369 49.57 -3.65 1.44
C GLY A 369 49.20 -3.13 0.05
N LYS A 370 49.69 -3.78 -0.99
CA LYS A 370 49.28 -3.59 -2.39
C LYS A 370 48.30 -4.66 -2.79
N PHE A 371 47.19 -4.25 -3.45
CA PHE A 371 46.15 -5.12 -3.95
C PHE A 371 45.93 -4.84 -5.43
N VAL A 372 45.69 -5.88 -6.23
CA VAL A 372 45.31 -5.76 -7.63
C VAL A 372 43.94 -6.42 -7.79
N ASN A 373 42.90 -5.60 -7.95
CA ASN A 373 41.55 -6.11 -8.15
C ASN A 373 40.77 -5.11 -9.01
N ASP A 374 39.60 -5.52 -9.49
CA ASP A 374 38.64 -4.65 -10.12
C ASP A 374 37.75 -3.94 -9.04
N PHE A 375 37.04 -2.96 -9.48
CA PHE A 375 36.08 -2.26 -8.66
C PHE A 375 34.66 -2.49 -9.19
N GLU A 376 33.83 -3.13 -8.40
CA GLU A 376 32.46 -3.46 -8.82
C GLU A 376 31.51 -2.24 -8.87
N GLY A 377 31.88 -1.10 -8.25
CA GLY A 377 31.03 0.07 -8.11
C GLY A 377 30.16 0.04 -6.84
N ILE A 378 29.83 1.23 -6.32
CA ILE A 378 29.07 1.35 -5.07
C ILE A 378 27.66 0.75 -5.23
N VAL A 379 26.99 1.03 -6.36
CA VAL A 379 25.62 0.54 -6.64
C VAL A 379 25.59 -0.99 -6.69
N ASN A 380 26.47 -1.59 -7.49
CA ASN A 380 26.53 -3.05 -7.65
C ASN A 380 26.93 -3.75 -6.34
N ASN A 381 27.84 -3.15 -5.57
CA ASN A 381 28.24 -3.63 -4.24
C ASN A 381 27.06 -3.67 -3.28
N LEU A 382 26.25 -2.60 -3.23
CA LEU A 382 25.07 -2.53 -2.38
C LEU A 382 24.01 -3.56 -2.81
N GLU A 383 23.75 -3.72 -4.11
CA GLU A 383 22.80 -4.72 -4.63
C GLU A 383 23.22 -6.14 -4.28
N ARG A 384 24.52 -6.47 -4.44
CA ARG A 384 25.05 -7.77 -4.05
C ARG A 384 24.95 -8.00 -2.54
N ARG A 385 25.37 -7.03 -1.73
CA ARG A 385 25.30 -7.12 -0.26
C ARG A 385 23.86 -7.24 0.23
N PHE A 386 22.90 -6.59 -0.40
CA PHE A 386 21.47 -6.72 -0.05
C PHE A 386 20.97 -8.16 -0.22
N LYS A 387 21.44 -8.85 -1.27
CA LYS A 387 21.06 -10.26 -1.54
C LYS A 387 21.76 -11.24 -0.60
N GLU A 388 23.02 -11.00 -0.28
CA GLU A 388 23.87 -11.95 0.44
C GLU A 388 23.83 -11.80 1.97
N THR A 389 23.44 -10.63 2.50
CA THR A 389 23.48 -10.38 3.95
C THR A 389 22.42 -11.16 4.71
N SER A 390 22.83 -11.78 5.82
CA SER A 390 21.95 -12.38 6.83
C SER A 390 21.56 -11.37 7.92
N SER A 391 22.20 -10.19 7.98
CA SER A 391 21.94 -9.17 8.99
C SER A 391 20.71 -8.32 8.60
N GLU A 392 19.66 -8.37 9.40
CA GLU A 392 18.46 -7.53 9.19
C GLU A 392 18.77 -6.03 9.23
N TRP A 393 19.68 -5.60 10.13
CA TRP A 393 20.11 -4.21 10.20
C TRP A 393 20.79 -3.76 8.90
N MET A 394 21.72 -4.57 8.37
CA MET A 394 22.40 -4.27 7.11
C MET A 394 21.42 -4.24 5.92
N ARG A 395 20.49 -5.19 5.88
CA ARG A 395 19.44 -5.22 4.85
C ARG A 395 18.55 -3.96 4.92
N TYR A 396 18.19 -3.54 6.13
CA TYR A 396 17.43 -2.31 6.34
C TYR A 396 18.20 -1.06 5.91
N ASP A 397 19.48 -0.96 6.30
CA ASP A 397 20.36 0.15 5.92
C ASP A 397 20.47 0.28 4.39
N ILE A 398 20.76 -0.83 3.69
CA ILE A 398 20.87 -0.83 2.22
C ILE A 398 19.50 -0.52 1.57
N ALA A 399 18.39 -1.00 2.12
CA ALA A 399 17.05 -0.72 1.60
C ALA A 399 16.73 0.79 1.56
N THR A 400 17.36 1.61 2.42
CA THR A 400 17.20 3.08 2.39
C THR A 400 17.78 3.74 1.14
N PHE A 401 18.68 3.04 0.42
CA PHE A 401 19.26 3.50 -0.85
C PHE A 401 18.53 2.93 -2.07
N MET A 402 17.46 2.14 -1.87
CA MET A 402 16.75 1.48 -2.96
C MET A 402 15.48 2.21 -3.33
N SER A 403 15.15 2.19 -4.62
CA SER A 403 13.89 2.67 -5.17
C SER A 403 13.22 1.60 -6.04
N SER A 404 11.91 1.72 -6.22
CA SER A 404 11.15 0.86 -7.14
C SER A 404 11.30 1.37 -8.57
N VAL A 405 11.86 0.54 -9.44
CA VAL A 405 12.04 0.83 -10.87
C VAL A 405 11.13 -0.09 -11.67
N PRO A 406 10.36 0.41 -12.67
CA PRO A 406 9.57 -0.44 -13.55
C PRO A 406 10.42 -1.52 -14.23
N CYS A 407 9.85 -2.69 -14.43
CA CYS A 407 10.49 -3.77 -15.16
C CYS A 407 10.82 -3.30 -16.59
N PRO A 408 12.06 -3.52 -17.12
CA PRO A 408 12.45 -3.07 -18.44
C PRO A 408 11.65 -3.73 -19.57
N ASP A 409 11.14 -4.94 -19.37
CA ASP A 409 10.45 -5.69 -20.43
C ASP A 409 8.94 -5.41 -20.44
N CYS A 410 8.27 -5.47 -19.27
CA CYS A 410 6.82 -5.24 -19.22
C CYS A 410 6.44 -3.80 -18.82
N HIS A 411 7.40 -2.94 -18.51
CA HIS A 411 7.18 -1.52 -18.14
C HIS A 411 6.15 -1.30 -17.02
N GLY A 412 5.95 -2.33 -16.17
CA GLY A 412 4.98 -2.31 -15.08
C GLY A 412 3.70 -3.12 -15.33
N ASP A 413 3.45 -3.61 -16.53
CA ASP A 413 2.23 -4.33 -16.92
C ASP A 413 2.13 -5.75 -16.36
N ARG A 414 3.22 -6.31 -15.80
CA ARG A 414 3.28 -7.59 -15.11
C ARG A 414 3.05 -8.85 -15.96
N LEU A 415 2.49 -8.71 -17.17
CA LEU A 415 2.13 -9.79 -18.08
C LEU A 415 3.11 -9.92 -19.25
N ARG A 416 3.04 -11.03 -19.97
CA ARG A 416 3.80 -11.26 -21.20
C ARG A 416 3.26 -10.40 -22.34
N PRO A 417 4.10 -10.02 -23.32
CA PRO A 417 3.67 -9.22 -24.48
C PRO A 417 2.53 -9.87 -25.29
N GLU A 418 2.56 -11.20 -25.43
CA GLU A 418 1.53 -11.95 -26.19
C GLU A 418 0.15 -11.84 -25.51
N ILE A 419 0.13 -11.79 -24.19
CA ILE A 419 -1.11 -11.64 -23.40
C ILE A 419 -1.61 -10.18 -23.43
N LEU A 420 -0.68 -9.23 -23.39
CA LEU A 420 -1.02 -7.81 -23.53
C LEU A 420 -1.52 -7.45 -24.93
N ALA A 421 -1.24 -8.29 -25.94
CA ALA A 421 -1.75 -8.12 -27.27
C ALA A 421 -3.19 -8.63 -27.45
N VAL A 422 -3.82 -9.20 -26.41
CA VAL A 422 -5.24 -9.59 -26.44
C VAL A 422 -6.10 -8.42 -25.98
N THR A 423 -7.11 -8.06 -26.79
CA THR A 423 -7.97 -6.90 -26.49
C THR A 423 -9.45 -7.25 -26.42
N VAL A 424 -10.20 -6.49 -25.63
CA VAL A 424 -11.66 -6.45 -25.60
C VAL A 424 -12.08 -5.00 -25.82
N GLY A 425 -12.89 -4.73 -26.86
CA GLY A 425 -13.21 -3.36 -27.23
C GLY A 425 -11.99 -2.50 -27.59
N GLY A 426 -10.90 -3.13 -28.11
CA GLY A 426 -9.66 -2.45 -28.47
C GLY A 426 -8.69 -2.18 -27.31
N ILE A 427 -9.02 -2.58 -26.06
CA ILE A 427 -8.21 -2.29 -24.87
C ILE A 427 -7.73 -3.62 -24.27
N ASN A 428 -6.44 -3.70 -23.88
CA ASN A 428 -5.90 -4.87 -23.18
C ASN A 428 -6.21 -4.84 -21.68
N ILE A 429 -6.05 -5.98 -21.00
CA ILE A 429 -6.39 -6.13 -19.57
C ILE A 429 -5.57 -5.20 -18.66
N SER A 430 -4.30 -4.91 -18.98
CA SER A 430 -3.47 -4.01 -18.17
C SER A 430 -3.93 -2.56 -18.30
N ASP A 431 -4.21 -2.10 -19.50
CA ASP A 431 -4.69 -0.74 -19.74
C ASP A 431 -6.08 -0.52 -19.16
N PHE A 432 -6.97 -1.53 -19.23
CA PHE A 432 -8.23 -1.50 -18.49
C PHE A 432 -8.02 -1.34 -16.98
N CYS A 433 -7.07 -2.08 -16.40
CA CYS A 433 -6.76 -1.97 -14.97
C CYS A 433 -6.13 -0.63 -14.57
N LYS A 434 -5.50 0.11 -15.50
CA LYS A 434 -4.97 1.45 -15.29
C LYS A 434 -6.05 2.54 -15.30
N MET A 435 -7.22 2.28 -15.83
CA MET A 435 -8.35 3.20 -15.80
C MET A 435 -8.82 3.45 -14.37
N SER A 436 -9.35 4.64 -14.11
CA SER A 436 -10.09 4.89 -12.88
C SER A 436 -11.37 4.03 -12.85
N VAL A 437 -11.87 3.73 -11.65
CA VAL A 437 -13.14 3.00 -11.49
C VAL A 437 -14.27 3.66 -12.28
N ARG A 438 -14.30 5.00 -12.30
CA ARG A 438 -15.28 5.77 -13.10
C ARG A 438 -15.15 5.50 -14.60
N ASP A 439 -13.92 5.59 -15.13
CA ASP A 439 -13.68 5.43 -16.56
C ASP A 439 -13.86 3.97 -16.99
N ALA A 440 -13.49 3.02 -16.10
CA ALA A 440 -13.76 1.60 -16.30
C ALA A 440 -15.26 1.27 -16.36
N LEU A 441 -16.09 1.91 -15.51
CA LEU A 441 -17.55 1.80 -15.59
C LEU A 441 -18.08 2.34 -16.91
N GLN A 442 -17.64 3.54 -17.30
CA GLN A 442 -18.06 4.16 -18.57
C GLN A 442 -17.66 3.29 -19.76
N PHE A 443 -16.44 2.73 -19.77
CA PHE A 443 -16.01 1.81 -20.81
C PHE A 443 -16.91 0.57 -20.90
N MET A 444 -17.23 -0.05 -19.74
CA MET A 444 -18.13 -1.21 -19.70
C MET A 444 -19.56 -0.88 -20.14
N ASP A 445 -20.02 0.37 -19.98
CA ASP A 445 -21.33 0.81 -20.44
C ASP A 445 -21.37 1.05 -21.95
N THR A 446 -20.26 1.47 -22.53
CA THR A 446 -20.14 1.78 -23.98
C THR A 446 -19.57 0.62 -24.80
N LEU A 447 -19.24 -0.51 -24.16
CA LEU A 447 -18.63 -1.66 -24.83
C LEU A 447 -19.62 -2.31 -25.81
N GLU A 448 -19.32 -2.21 -27.10
CA GLU A 448 -20.06 -2.87 -28.16
C GLU A 448 -19.55 -4.31 -28.35
N LEU A 449 -20.45 -5.27 -28.29
CA LEU A 449 -20.20 -6.70 -28.48
C LEU A 449 -21.16 -7.27 -29.53
N THR A 450 -20.70 -8.26 -30.26
CA THR A 450 -21.57 -9.04 -31.15
C THR A 450 -22.60 -9.85 -30.34
N ASP A 451 -23.70 -10.24 -30.97
CA ASP A 451 -24.75 -11.04 -30.31
C ASP A 451 -24.20 -12.32 -29.63
N MET A 452 -23.22 -12.97 -30.28
CA MET A 452 -22.55 -14.13 -29.73
C MET A 452 -21.70 -13.81 -28.50
N GLN A 453 -20.87 -12.76 -28.59
CA GLN A 453 -20.06 -12.29 -27.48
C GLN A 453 -20.93 -11.82 -26.31
N GLN A 454 -22.06 -11.16 -26.57
CA GLN A 454 -23.00 -10.73 -25.56
C GLN A 454 -23.60 -11.91 -24.80
N LYS A 455 -23.94 -13.02 -25.47
CA LYS A 455 -24.43 -14.25 -24.82
C LYS A 455 -23.38 -14.89 -23.91
N ILE A 456 -22.10 -14.82 -24.32
CA ILE A 456 -20.99 -15.42 -23.55
C ILE A 456 -20.60 -14.51 -22.37
N ALA A 457 -20.45 -13.21 -22.62
CA ALA A 457 -19.86 -12.25 -21.66
C ALA A 457 -20.89 -11.51 -20.80
N GLY A 458 -22.16 -11.52 -21.15
CA GLY A 458 -23.18 -10.68 -20.51
C GLY A 458 -23.24 -10.81 -18.98
N GLN A 459 -23.20 -12.05 -18.46
CA GLN A 459 -23.18 -12.28 -17.00
C GLN A 459 -21.86 -11.80 -16.36
N ILE A 460 -20.73 -12.00 -17.05
CA ILE A 460 -19.40 -11.58 -16.56
C ILE A 460 -19.35 -10.04 -16.47
N ILE A 461 -19.82 -9.35 -17.49
CA ILE A 461 -19.87 -7.88 -17.55
C ILE A 461 -20.79 -7.34 -16.46
N LYS A 462 -21.94 -7.97 -16.22
CA LYS A 462 -22.85 -7.59 -15.14
C LYS A 462 -22.16 -7.66 -13.77
N GLU A 463 -21.38 -8.71 -13.50
CA GLU A 463 -20.63 -8.85 -12.26
C GLU A 463 -19.52 -7.80 -12.13
N ILE A 464 -18.77 -7.53 -13.21
CA ILE A 464 -17.75 -6.49 -13.23
C ILE A 464 -18.37 -5.10 -12.94
N LYS A 465 -19.46 -4.75 -13.64
CA LYS A 465 -20.19 -3.48 -13.45
C LYS A 465 -20.70 -3.33 -12.02
N SER A 466 -21.28 -4.40 -11.46
CA SER A 466 -21.77 -4.40 -10.09
C SER A 466 -20.65 -4.06 -9.09
N ARG A 467 -19.51 -4.76 -9.18
CA ARG A 467 -18.37 -4.54 -8.29
C ARG A 467 -17.73 -3.15 -8.45
N LEU A 468 -17.59 -2.69 -9.70
CA LEU A 468 -17.10 -1.34 -9.97
C LEU A 468 -18.06 -0.27 -9.41
N SER A 469 -19.38 -0.49 -9.54
CA SER A 469 -20.40 0.41 -8.98
C SER A 469 -20.33 0.48 -7.46
N PHE A 470 -20.08 -0.66 -6.77
CA PHE A 470 -19.89 -0.64 -5.32
C PHE A 470 -18.66 0.17 -4.90
N LEU A 471 -17.55 0.06 -5.63
CA LEU A 471 -16.37 0.90 -5.38
C LEU A 471 -16.68 2.39 -5.58
N ALA A 472 -17.43 2.74 -6.62
CA ALA A 472 -17.85 4.12 -6.87
C ALA A 472 -18.77 4.66 -5.77
N ASN A 473 -19.70 3.83 -5.28
CA ASN A 473 -20.67 4.19 -4.25
C ASN A 473 -20.04 4.43 -2.87
N VAL A 474 -18.89 3.79 -2.58
CA VAL A 474 -18.12 4.08 -1.34
C VAL A 474 -17.09 5.20 -1.55
N GLY A 475 -17.20 5.99 -2.63
CA GLY A 475 -16.33 7.16 -2.87
C GLY A 475 -14.94 6.83 -3.42
N LEU A 476 -14.72 5.64 -4.00
CA LEU A 476 -13.43 5.19 -4.55
C LEU A 476 -13.36 5.27 -6.09
N ASN A 477 -14.15 6.13 -6.70
CA ASN A 477 -14.25 6.30 -8.14
C ASN A 477 -12.94 6.75 -8.82
N TYR A 478 -12.02 7.34 -8.09
CA TYR A 478 -10.71 7.80 -8.56
C TYR A 478 -9.62 6.71 -8.55
N LEU A 479 -9.82 5.59 -7.86
CA LEU A 479 -8.83 4.51 -7.79
C LEU A 479 -8.72 3.78 -9.12
N THR A 480 -7.52 3.24 -9.39
CA THR A 480 -7.27 2.32 -10.48
C THR A 480 -7.19 0.87 -9.98
N LEU A 481 -7.63 -0.09 -10.79
CA LEU A 481 -7.57 -1.51 -10.42
C LEU A 481 -6.12 -2.04 -10.33
N ALA A 482 -5.19 -1.43 -11.08
CA ALA A 482 -3.77 -1.76 -11.08
C ALA A 482 -3.04 -1.29 -9.82
N ARG A 483 -3.62 -0.36 -9.03
CA ARG A 483 -2.98 0.21 -7.84
C ARG A 483 -2.67 -0.88 -6.82
N SER A 484 -1.41 -0.91 -6.34
CA SER A 484 -0.97 -1.87 -5.33
C SER A 484 -1.71 -1.65 -4.00
N ALA A 485 -2.17 -2.74 -3.39
CA ALA A 485 -2.85 -2.69 -2.10
C ALA A 485 -1.97 -2.13 -0.97
N SER A 486 -0.64 -2.27 -1.08
CA SER A 486 0.31 -1.73 -0.12
C SER A 486 0.44 -0.20 -0.13
N THR A 487 -0.07 0.47 -1.18
CA THR A 487 -0.06 1.94 -1.33
C THR A 487 -1.37 2.61 -0.92
N LEU A 488 -2.34 1.82 -0.50
CA LEU A 488 -3.64 2.32 -0.05
C LEU A 488 -3.54 2.90 1.35
N SER A 489 -4.26 3.97 1.61
CA SER A 489 -4.51 4.43 2.97
C SER A 489 -5.38 3.44 3.75
N GLY A 490 -5.37 3.53 5.08
CA GLY A 490 -6.22 2.68 5.93
C GLY A 490 -7.69 2.79 5.55
N GLY A 491 -8.21 3.99 5.37
CA GLY A 491 -9.59 4.24 4.95
C GLY A 491 -9.91 3.74 3.54
N GLU A 492 -9.00 3.89 2.56
CA GLU A 492 -9.19 3.32 1.22
C GLU A 492 -9.30 1.79 1.27
N SER A 493 -8.41 1.13 2.02
CA SER A 493 -8.42 -0.34 2.18
C SER A 493 -9.70 -0.84 2.85
N GLN A 494 -10.16 -0.15 3.87
CA GLN A 494 -11.40 -0.47 4.59
C GLN A 494 -12.63 -0.32 3.69
N ARG A 495 -12.72 0.77 2.90
CA ARG A 495 -13.83 0.98 1.95
C ARG A 495 -13.82 -0.04 0.81
N ILE A 496 -12.66 -0.49 0.34
CA ILE A 496 -12.57 -1.60 -0.63
C ILE A 496 -13.19 -2.86 -0.04
N ARG A 497 -12.88 -3.21 1.22
CA ARG A 497 -13.49 -4.36 1.88
C ARG A 497 -14.99 -4.19 2.06
N LEU A 498 -15.44 -3.01 2.47
CA LEU A 498 -16.87 -2.69 2.57
C LEU A 498 -17.57 -2.89 1.22
N ALA A 499 -17.01 -2.35 0.12
CA ALA A 499 -17.54 -2.53 -1.22
C ALA A 499 -17.63 -4.01 -1.62
N THR A 500 -16.61 -4.81 -1.29
CA THR A 500 -16.59 -6.26 -1.56
C THR A 500 -17.68 -6.99 -0.77
N GLN A 501 -17.92 -6.62 0.50
CA GLN A 501 -18.98 -7.22 1.34
C GLN A 501 -20.38 -6.82 0.87
N ILE A 502 -20.61 -5.58 0.50
CA ILE A 502 -21.88 -5.13 -0.11
C ILE A 502 -22.15 -5.95 -1.39
N GLY A 503 -21.09 -6.16 -2.20
CA GLY A 503 -21.17 -6.95 -3.44
C GLY A 503 -21.53 -8.42 -3.22
N SER A 504 -21.25 -8.99 -2.05
CA SER A 504 -21.62 -10.38 -1.73
C SER A 504 -23.12 -10.57 -1.49
N SER A 505 -23.87 -9.47 -1.28
CA SER A 505 -25.32 -9.46 -1.03
C SER A 505 -25.76 -10.44 0.08
N LEU A 506 -24.91 -10.63 1.10
CA LEU A 506 -25.24 -11.48 2.25
C LEU A 506 -26.35 -10.84 3.07
N MET A 507 -27.28 -11.68 3.55
CA MET A 507 -28.45 -11.29 4.35
C MET A 507 -28.38 -11.95 5.73
N GLY A 508 -28.93 -11.27 6.74
CA GLY A 508 -28.98 -11.77 8.11
C GLY A 508 -27.64 -11.84 8.82
N VAL A 509 -26.65 -11.03 8.40
CA VAL A 509 -25.30 -10.96 8.94
C VAL A 509 -25.17 -9.75 9.87
N LEU A 510 -24.30 -9.86 10.88
CA LEU A 510 -23.87 -8.77 11.73
C LEU A 510 -22.56 -8.19 11.18
N TYR A 511 -22.61 -6.98 10.63
CA TYR A 511 -21.42 -6.23 10.22
C TYR A 511 -20.95 -5.31 11.33
N ILE A 512 -19.64 -5.32 11.62
CA ILE A 512 -19.01 -4.43 12.60
C ILE A 512 -17.88 -3.67 11.92
N LEU A 513 -18.00 -2.33 11.87
CA LEU A 513 -17.08 -1.43 11.20
C LEU A 513 -16.40 -0.49 12.20
N ASP A 514 -15.10 -0.28 12.02
CA ASP A 514 -14.30 0.64 12.84
C ASP A 514 -14.01 1.91 12.06
N GLU A 515 -14.68 3.01 12.42
CA GLU A 515 -14.47 4.36 11.87
C GLU A 515 -14.39 4.42 10.32
N PRO A 516 -15.42 3.95 9.58
CA PRO A 516 -15.37 3.88 8.12
C PRO A 516 -15.35 5.26 7.43
N SER A 517 -15.67 6.36 8.12
CA SER A 517 -15.64 7.74 7.61
C SER A 517 -14.24 8.33 7.55
N ILE A 518 -13.20 7.64 8.07
CA ILE A 518 -11.82 8.15 8.12
C ILE A 518 -11.30 8.57 6.74
N GLY A 519 -10.68 9.76 6.69
CA GLY A 519 -10.07 10.31 5.48
C GLY A 519 -11.07 10.65 4.38
N LEU A 520 -12.37 10.73 4.70
CA LEU A 520 -13.41 11.18 3.79
C LEU A 520 -13.66 12.67 3.89
N HIS A 521 -13.80 13.28 2.72
CA HIS A 521 -14.43 14.59 2.64
C HIS A 521 -15.95 14.46 2.88
N GLN A 522 -16.61 15.46 3.47
CA GLN A 522 -18.05 15.44 3.77
C GLN A 522 -18.91 15.04 2.55
N ARG A 523 -18.53 15.49 1.36
CA ARG A 523 -19.22 15.08 0.12
C ARG A 523 -19.22 13.56 -0.09
N ASP A 524 -18.11 12.91 0.22
CA ASP A 524 -17.97 11.46 0.01
C ASP A 524 -18.56 10.67 1.18
N ASN A 525 -18.65 11.27 2.38
CA ASN A 525 -19.26 10.70 3.56
C ASN A 525 -20.76 10.40 3.36
N ALA A 526 -21.49 11.29 2.68
CA ALA A 526 -22.89 11.06 2.35
C ALA A 526 -23.12 9.76 1.54
N ARG A 527 -22.21 9.42 0.62
CA ARG A 527 -22.25 8.18 -0.15
C ARG A 527 -21.98 6.95 0.72
N LEU A 528 -21.03 7.07 1.65
CA LEU A 528 -20.75 6.00 2.61
C LEU A 528 -21.98 5.71 3.48
N ILE A 529 -22.63 6.74 4.00
CA ILE A 529 -23.86 6.62 4.80
C ILE A 529 -24.96 5.90 4.00
N GLU A 530 -25.15 6.27 2.74
CA GLU A 530 -26.10 5.60 1.85
C GLU A 530 -25.74 4.11 1.65
N ALA A 531 -24.45 3.80 1.46
CA ALA A 531 -23.99 2.42 1.33
C ALA A 531 -24.24 1.59 2.61
N LEU A 532 -24.05 2.17 3.80
CA LEU A 532 -24.34 1.53 5.09
C LEU A 532 -25.85 1.30 5.27
N LYS A 533 -26.69 2.26 4.87
CA LYS A 533 -28.15 2.12 4.88
C LYS A 533 -28.61 1.00 3.93
N ASN A 534 -28.04 0.94 2.73
CA ASN A 534 -28.35 -0.12 1.79
C ASN A 534 -27.96 -1.50 2.35
N LEU A 535 -26.81 -1.62 3.04
CA LEU A 535 -26.39 -2.85 3.70
C LEU A 535 -27.36 -3.28 4.80
N ARG A 536 -27.87 -2.32 5.60
CA ARG A 536 -28.94 -2.54 6.60
C ARG A 536 -30.24 -2.99 5.93
N ASP A 537 -30.66 -2.33 4.86
CA ASP A 537 -31.95 -2.56 4.16
C ASP A 537 -32.00 -3.93 3.48
N LEU A 538 -30.84 -4.58 3.26
CA LEU A 538 -30.73 -5.99 2.89
C LEU A 538 -31.09 -6.97 4.05
N GLY A 539 -31.47 -6.48 5.22
CA GLY A 539 -31.81 -7.30 6.39
C GLY A 539 -30.58 -7.68 7.22
N ASN A 540 -29.60 -6.80 7.28
CA ASN A 540 -28.40 -6.96 8.10
C ASN A 540 -28.41 -6.02 9.31
N THR A 541 -27.77 -6.45 10.39
CA THR A 541 -27.45 -5.58 11.52
C THR A 541 -26.07 -4.96 11.26
N VAL A 542 -25.99 -3.62 11.31
CA VAL A 542 -24.76 -2.89 11.04
C VAL A 542 -24.35 -2.10 12.27
N ILE A 543 -23.28 -2.49 12.93
CA ILE A 543 -22.68 -1.76 14.07
C ILE A 543 -21.48 -0.97 13.55
N VAL A 544 -21.46 0.34 13.80
CA VAL A 544 -20.37 1.22 13.38
C VAL A 544 -19.83 1.92 14.61
N VAL A 545 -18.54 1.78 14.87
CA VAL A 545 -17.82 2.62 15.84
C VAL A 545 -17.49 3.93 15.13
N GLU A 546 -18.07 5.06 15.56
CA GLU A 546 -17.96 6.32 14.85
C GLU A 546 -17.95 7.56 15.75
N HIS A 547 -17.36 8.63 15.18
CA HIS A 547 -17.28 9.95 15.78
C HIS A 547 -17.84 11.06 14.88
N ASP A 548 -18.17 10.72 13.63
CA ASP A 548 -18.70 11.66 12.65
C ASP A 548 -20.18 12.03 12.94
N GLU A 549 -20.48 13.32 12.98
CA GLU A 549 -21.82 13.83 13.32
C GLU A 549 -22.88 13.40 12.30
N GLU A 550 -22.56 13.44 11.00
CA GLU A 550 -23.52 13.07 9.93
C GLU A 550 -23.89 11.59 10.01
N THR A 551 -22.91 10.73 10.30
CA THR A 551 -23.13 9.28 10.48
C THR A 551 -23.95 8.99 11.72
N MET A 552 -23.68 9.69 12.85
CA MET A 552 -24.47 9.56 14.08
C MET A 552 -25.91 10.01 13.88
N GLU A 553 -26.15 11.13 13.18
CA GLU A 553 -27.50 11.62 12.88
C GLU A 553 -28.28 10.72 11.92
N ALA A 554 -27.57 10.00 11.03
CA ALA A 554 -28.16 9.10 10.06
C ALA A 554 -28.47 7.70 10.60
N ALA A 555 -27.98 7.38 11.82
CA ALA A 555 -28.16 6.09 12.48
C ALA A 555 -29.61 5.88 12.96
N ASP A 556 -30.04 4.62 13.06
CA ASP A 556 -31.32 4.26 13.70
C ASP A 556 -31.21 4.25 15.22
N TYR A 557 -30.01 3.84 15.73
CA TYR A 557 -29.78 3.62 17.14
C TYR A 557 -28.36 4.02 17.53
N ILE A 558 -28.17 4.62 18.70
CA ILE A 558 -26.85 5.02 19.22
C ILE A 558 -26.64 4.40 20.60
N VAL A 559 -25.41 3.94 20.83
CA VAL A 559 -24.89 3.54 22.15
C VAL A 559 -23.68 4.43 22.44
N ASP A 560 -23.81 5.29 23.45
CA ASP A 560 -22.74 6.19 23.90
C ASP A 560 -22.04 5.60 25.12
N ILE A 561 -20.72 5.43 25.04
CA ILE A 561 -19.89 4.78 26.04
C ILE A 561 -18.95 5.80 26.69
N GLY A 562 -19.00 5.90 28.00
CA GLY A 562 -18.25 6.89 28.76
C GLY A 562 -18.27 6.63 30.29
N PRO A 563 -18.31 7.71 31.11
CA PRO A 563 -18.22 9.12 30.71
C PRO A 563 -16.82 9.62 30.38
N GLY A 564 -15.76 8.85 30.73
CA GLY A 564 -14.35 9.18 30.51
C GLY A 564 -13.62 8.12 29.69
N ALA A 565 -12.31 8.16 29.72
CA ALA A 565 -11.43 7.21 29.09
C ALA A 565 -10.77 6.25 30.11
N GLY A 566 -10.32 5.08 29.68
CA GLY A 566 -9.61 4.11 30.53
C GLY A 566 -10.43 3.66 31.75
N ILE A 567 -9.89 3.86 32.94
CA ILE A 567 -10.53 3.48 34.20
C ILE A 567 -11.81 4.26 34.51
N HIS A 568 -11.95 5.46 33.94
CA HIS A 568 -13.12 6.32 34.06
C HIS A 568 -14.19 6.09 32.99
N GLY A 569 -13.91 5.19 32.03
CA GLY A 569 -14.83 4.76 31.00
C GLY A 569 -15.52 3.44 31.29
N GLY A 570 -16.05 2.82 30.26
CA GLY A 570 -16.59 1.46 30.32
C GLY A 570 -18.05 1.37 30.82
N HIS A 571 -18.78 2.49 30.86
CA HIS A 571 -20.22 2.52 31.17
C HIS A 571 -21.02 2.93 29.93
N VAL A 572 -22.22 2.40 29.78
CA VAL A 572 -23.20 2.90 28.81
C VAL A 572 -23.88 4.12 29.41
N ILE A 573 -23.67 5.28 28.78
CA ILE A 573 -24.26 6.57 29.19
C ILE A 573 -25.62 6.77 28.54
N TYR A 574 -25.73 6.36 27.26
CA TYR A 574 -26.96 6.43 26.51
C TYR A 574 -27.09 5.19 25.61
N SER A 575 -28.30 4.67 25.50
CA SER A 575 -28.66 3.60 24.59
C SER A 575 -30.10 3.82 24.12
N GLY A 576 -30.31 4.18 22.86
CA GLY A 576 -31.62 4.55 22.35
C GLY A 576 -31.61 5.09 20.92
N PRO A 577 -32.76 5.57 20.41
CA PRO A 577 -32.87 6.17 19.09
C PRO A 577 -31.92 7.36 18.90
N ALA A 578 -31.32 7.49 17.71
CA ALA A 578 -30.28 8.50 17.44
C ALA A 578 -30.77 9.96 17.64
N ASN A 579 -32.02 10.25 17.35
CA ASN A 579 -32.59 11.58 17.50
C ASN A 579 -32.77 12.04 18.97
N GLU A 580 -32.75 11.12 19.94
CA GLU A 580 -33.01 11.41 21.37
C GLU A 580 -31.74 11.67 22.18
N ILE A 581 -30.55 11.26 21.70
CA ILE A 581 -29.26 11.46 22.40
C ILE A 581 -29.00 12.96 22.71
N LYS A 582 -29.51 13.86 21.87
CA LYS A 582 -29.40 15.34 22.04
C LYS A 582 -30.01 15.83 23.36
N TYR A 583 -30.92 15.08 23.96
CA TYR A 583 -31.58 15.41 25.24
C TYR A 583 -30.84 14.79 26.44
N CYS A 584 -29.90 13.89 26.25
CA CYS A 584 -29.14 13.30 27.35
C CYS A 584 -28.01 14.25 27.79
N LYS A 585 -28.19 14.88 28.95
CA LYS A 585 -27.23 15.85 29.52
C LYS A 585 -25.93 15.22 29.96
N GLU A 586 -25.93 13.94 30.30
CA GLU A 586 -24.75 13.20 30.74
C GLU A 586 -23.86 12.78 29.56
N SER A 587 -24.42 12.68 28.36
CA SER A 587 -23.71 12.35 27.15
C SER A 587 -22.92 13.56 26.62
N ILE A 588 -21.58 13.44 26.57
CA ILE A 588 -20.72 14.47 25.97
C ILE A 588 -21.02 14.56 24.46
N THR A 589 -21.20 13.43 23.80
CA THR A 589 -21.64 13.35 22.40
C THR A 589 -22.95 14.08 22.18
N GLY A 590 -23.95 13.85 23.03
CA GLY A 590 -25.23 14.53 22.99
C GLY A 590 -25.15 16.06 23.17
N GLN A 591 -24.21 16.53 24.02
CA GLN A 591 -23.95 17.95 24.22
C GLN A 591 -23.38 18.62 22.94
N TYR A 592 -22.52 17.91 22.18
CA TYR A 592 -22.00 18.42 20.89
C TYR A 592 -23.10 18.39 19.80
N LEU A 593 -23.82 17.30 19.66
CA LEU A 593 -24.92 17.16 18.70
C LEU A 593 -26.08 18.13 18.93
N SER A 594 -26.34 18.51 20.19
CA SER A 594 -27.34 19.54 20.52
C SER A 594 -26.84 20.97 20.35
N GLY A 595 -25.54 21.16 20.13
CA GLY A 595 -24.91 22.48 20.08
C GLY A 595 -24.68 23.15 21.43
N ALA A 596 -24.95 22.47 22.56
CA ALA A 596 -24.65 22.97 23.92
C ALA A 596 -23.13 23.13 24.14
N LYS A 597 -22.30 22.24 23.54
CA LYS A 597 -20.88 22.42 23.42
C LYS A 597 -20.51 22.65 21.96
N LYS A 598 -19.53 23.53 21.73
CA LYS A 598 -19.00 23.84 20.38
C LYS A 598 -17.51 24.12 20.49
N ILE A 599 -16.78 23.83 19.42
CA ILE A 599 -15.42 24.31 19.25
C ILE A 599 -15.48 25.76 18.76
N PRO A 600 -14.94 26.74 19.52
CA PRO A 600 -15.04 28.14 19.20
C PRO A 600 -14.26 28.51 17.95
N LEU A 601 -14.69 29.54 17.25
CA LEU A 601 -13.89 30.22 16.21
C LEU A 601 -12.80 31.07 16.87
N PRO A 602 -11.61 31.20 16.28
CA PRO A 602 -10.61 32.16 16.73
C PRO A 602 -11.17 33.58 16.62
N GLU A 603 -10.80 34.44 17.57
CA GLU A 603 -11.20 35.86 17.55
C GLU A 603 -10.60 36.64 16.38
N SER A 604 -9.37 36.26 15.99
CA SER A 604 -8.65 36.81 14.84
C SER A 604 -7.77 35.77 14.18
N ARG A 605 -7.53 35.91 12.88
CA ARG A 605 -6.60 35.07 12.13
C ARG A 605 -5.19 35.64 12.21
N ARG A 606 -4.16 34.78 12.33
CA ARG A 606 -2.79 35.21 12.30
C ARG A 606 -2.40 35.64 10.88
N PRO A 607 -1.79 36.81 10.68
CA PRO A 607 -1.33 37.26 9.35
C PRO A 607 -0.05 36.56 8.89
N GLY A 608 0.55 35.73 9.76
CA GLY A 608 1.88 35.15 9.54
C GLY A 608 3.02 36.12 9.77
N ASN A 609 4.23 35.65 9.50
CA ASN A 609 5.45 36.47 9.66
C ASN A 609 5.90 37.18 8.37
N GLY A 610 5.09 37.16 7.31
CA GLY A 610 5.38 37.74 6.00
C GLY A 610 6.26 36.86 5.09
N GLY A 611 6.82 35.74 5.59
CA GLY A 611 7.57 34.75 4.81
C GLY A 611 6.67 33.66 4.23
N TYR A 612 7.13 33.04 3.16
CA TYR A 612 6.44 31.92 2.50
C TYR A 612 7.42 30.81 2.13
N LEU A 613 6.98 29.55 2.25
CA LEU A 613 7.53 28.44 1.50
C LEU A 613 6.76 28.35 0.18
N GLU A 614 7.45 28.45 -0.96
CA GLU A 614 6.82 28.39 -2.27
C GLU A 614 7.35 27.20 -3.07
N ILE A 615 6.45 26.26 -3.41
CA ILE A 615 6.70 25.18 -4.36
C ILE A 615 6.27 25.64 -5.73
N VAL A 616 7.18 25.60 -6.70
CA VAL A 616 6.89 25.92 -8.10
C VAL A 616 6.91 24.64 -8.94
N GLY A 617 5.88 24.44 -9.71
CA GLY A 617 5.81 23.35 -10.70
C GLY A 617 5.67 21.96 -10.08
N ALA A 618 4.88 21.81 -9.02
CA ALA A 618 4.56 20.51 -8.42
C ALA A 618 3.80 19.61 -9.40
N ALA A 619 4.38 18.45 -9.76
CA ALA A 619 3.89 17.55 -10.80
C ALA A 619 4.00 16.06 -10.42
N GLU A 620 3.98 15.72 -9.14
CA GLU A 620 4.00 14.33 -8.68
C GLU A 620 2.60 13.74 -8.69
N ASN A 621 2.49 12.47 -9.06
CA ASN A 621 1.22 11.73 -9.20
C ASN A 621 0.20 12.51 -10.07
N ASN A 622 -0.94 12.89 -9.52
CA ASN A 622 -2.00 13.60 -10.21
C ASN A 622 -1.85 15.13 -10.23
N LEU A 623 -0.81 15.70 -9.60
CA LEU A 623 -0.59 17.15 -9.56
C LEU A 623 -0.27 17.71 -10.95
N LYS A 624 -0.96 18.80 -11.34
CA LYS A 624 -0.92 19.39 -12.68
C LYS A 624 0.00 20.61 -12.79
N ASN A 625 1.29 20.42 -12.41
CA ASN A 625 2.31 21.48 -12.49
C ASN A 625 1.90 22.76 -11.75
N ILE A 626 1.40 22.60 -10.52
CA ILE A 626 0.86 23.69 -9.72
C ILE A 626 1.94 24.46 -8.96
N ASN A 627 1.66 25.73 -8.68
CA ASN A 627 2.46 26.59 -7.81
C ASN A 627 1.69 26.86 -6.52
N VAL A 628 2.35 26.65 -5.37
CA VAL A 628 1.70 26.74 -4.05
C VAL A 628 2.57 27.51 -3.08
N LYS A 629 1.96 28.45 -2.33
CA LYS A 629 2.58 29.23 -1.27
C LYS A 629 2.01 28.81 0.07
N PHE A 630 2.90 28.46 1.01
CA PHE A 630 2.57 28.18 2.40
C PHE A 630 3.03 29.35 3.27
N PRO A 631 2.13 30.15 3.86
CA PRO A 631 2.52 31.26 4.75
C PRO A 631 3.19 30.71 6.01
N LEU A 632 4.27 31.36 6.45
CA LEU A 632 5.02 30.97 7.64
C LEU A 632 4.48 31.65 8.91
N GLY A 633 4.63 30.98 10.06
CA GLY A 633 4.09 31.44 11.34
C GLY A 633 2.57 31.35 11.44
N CYS A 634 1.94 30.47 10.65
CA CYS A 634 0.52 30.28 10.58
C CYS A 634 0.11 28.83 10.83
N PHE A 635 -1.16 28.63 11.15
CA PHE A 635 -1.84 27.35 11.10
C PHE A 635 -2.49 27.19 9.72
N VAL A 636 -1.93 26.37 8.86
CA VAL A 636 -2.34 26.14 7.47
C VAL A 636 -3.05 24.80 7.35
N ALA A 637 -4.29 24.81 6.83
CA ALA A 637 -5.02 23.58 6.51
C ALA A 637 -4.95 23.32 5.01
N VAL A 638 -4.54 22.10 4.62
CA VAL A 638 -4.57 21.61 3.24
C VAL A 638 -5.79 20.70 3.11
N THR A 639 -6.76 21.13 2.29
CA THR A 639 -8.10 20.54 2.19
C THR A 639 -8.38 20.05 0.77
N GLY A 640 -9.56 19.47 0.56
CA GLY A 640 -10.05 19.00 -0.74
C GLY A 640 -10.57 17.57 -0.69
N VAL A 641 -11.26 17.16 -1.75
CA VAL A 641 -11.87 15.83 -1.86
C VAL A 641 -10.83 14.70 -1.76
N SER A 642 -11.28 13.48 -1.46
CA SER A 642 -10.41 12.31 -1.41
C SER A 642 -9.74 12.08 -2.77
N GLY A 643 -8.42 11.83 -2.77
CA GLY A 643 -7.63 11.65 -3.99
C GLY A 643 -7.30 12.94 -4.76
N SER A 644 -7.58 14.15 -4.24
CA SER A 644 -7.30 15.43 -4.93
C SER A 644 -5.80 15.80 -5.04
N GLY A 645 -4.91 15.06 -4.37
CA GLY A 645 -3.46 15.29 -4.43
C GLY A 645 -2.85 15.94 -3.19
N LYS A 646 -3.58 16.06 -2.07
CA LYS A 646 -3.10 16.65 -0.80
C LYS A 646 -1.80 16.01 -0.30
N SER A 647 -1.80 14.68 -0.13
CA SER A 647 -0.61 13.95 0.36
C SER A 647 0.53 13.96 -0.66
N SER A 648 0.22 14.02 -1.98
CA SER A 648 1.26 14.20 -3.01
C SER A 648 1.96 15.56 -2.88
N LEU A 649 1.22 16.64 -2.59
CA LEU A 649 1.78 17.97 -2.41
C LEU A 649 2.56 18.09 -1.10
N VAL A 650 1.95 17.67 0.01
CA VAL A 650 2.50 17.90 1.36
C VAL A 650 3.52 16.82 1.73
N ASN A 651 3.16 15.53 1.65
CA ASN A 651 4.03 14.46 2.13
C ASN A 651 5.11 14.09 1.10
N GLU A 652 4.72 13.91 -0.20
CA GLU A 652 5.66 13.46 -1.21
C GLU A 652 6.60 14.57 -1.69
N ILE A 653 6.14 15.83 -1.80
CA ILE A 653 6.97 16.94 -2.27
C ILE A 653 7.49 17.77 -1.09
N LEU A 654 6.62 18.48 -0.36
CA LEU A 654 7.05 19.47 0.64
C LEU A 654 7.87 18.83 1.77
N ASN A 655 7.31 17.83 2.44
CA ASN A 655 7.97 17.15 3.56
C ASN A 655 9.30 16.51 3.16
N LYS A 656 9.33 15.76 2.06
CA LYS A 656 10.54 15.09 1.58
C LYS A 656 11.60 16.12 1.11
N ALA A 657 11.19 17.22 0.46
CA ALA A 657 12.11 18.27 0.06
C ALA A 657 12.72 18.99 1.27
N LEU A 658 11.89 19.40 2.25
CA LEU A 658 12.37 20.01 3.48
C LEU A 658 13.26 19.04 4.29
N SER A 659 12.89 17.78 4.42
CA SER A 659 13.67 16.77 5.12
C SER A 659 15.02 16.53 4.47
N LYS A 660 15.09 16.51 3.14
CA LYS A 660 16.33 16.35 2.39
C LYS A 660 17.24 17.57 2.58
N GLU A 661 16.72 18.76 2.33
CA GLU A 661 17.53 19.99 2.32
C GLU A 661 17.95 20.46 3.73
N LEU A 662 17.03 20.43 4.71
CA LEU A 662 17.29 20.92 6.07
C LEU A 662 17.93 19.86 6.98
N MET A 663 17.53 18.59 6.84
CA MET A 663 17.94 17.52 7.76
C MET A 663 18.87 16.49 7.11
N GLY A 664 19.13 16.60 5.80
CA GLY A 664 19.92 15.65 5.04
C GLY A 664 19.34 14.25 5.06
N ALA A 665 18.01 14.10 5.04
CA ALA A 665 17.35 12.80 5.04
C ALA A 665 17.57 12.07 3.70
N HIS A 666 17.63 10.73 3.76
CA HIS A 666 17.74 9.85 2.58
C HIS A 666 16.37 9.62 1.94
N VAL A 667 15.82 10.67 1.34
CA VAL A 667 14.52 10.63 0.70
C VAL A 667 14.58 11.31 -0.67
N ARG A 668 13.80 10.79 -1.61
CA ARG A 668 13.62 11.41 -2.91
C ARG A 668 12.30 12.18 -2.89
N PRO A 669 12.33 13.51 -3.01
CA PRO A 669 11.13 14.30 -3.19
C PRO A 669 10.42 13.95 -4.50
N GLY A 670 9.10 14.09 -4.52
CA GLY A 670 8.31 14.02 -5.75
C GLY A 670 8.70 15.11 -6.76
N LYS A 671 8.14 15.06 -7.95
CA LYS A 671 8.50 15.98 -9.05
C LYS A 671 8.04 17.40 -8.77
N TYR A 672 8.97 18.34 -8.73
CA TYR A 672 8.75 19.79 -8.69
C TYR A 672 9.91 20.52 -9.38
N LYS A 673 9.77 21.81 -9.68
CA LYS A 673 10.82 22.61 -10.34
C LYS A 673 11.74 23.26 -9.32
N THR A 674 11.18 24.07 -8.43
CA THR A 674 11.95 24.81 -7.38
C THR A 674 11.16 24.91 -6.08
N LEU A 675 11.89 25.03 -4.98
CA LEU A 675 11.37 25.34 -3.63
C LEU A 675 12.08 26.57 -3.11
N HIS A 676 11.33 27.62 -2.77
CA HIS A 676 11.84 28.87 -2.23
C HIS A 676 11.46 29.03 -0.76
N GLY A 677 12.26 29.83 0.01
CA GLY A 677 12.00 30.12 1.41
C GLY A 677 12.65 29.16 2.40
N LEU A 678 13.52 28.26 1.94
CA LEU A 678 14.23 27.29 2.80
C LEU A 678 15.05 27.95 3.91
N GLU A 679 15.61 29.12 3.66
CA GLU A 679 16.40 29.91 4.57
C GLU A 679 15.60 30.47 5.77
N LEU A 680 14.28 30.49 5.66
CA LEU A 680 13.37 30.97 6.70
C LEU A 680 13.02 29.90 7.74
N VAL A 681 13.38 28.64 7.49
CA VAL A 681 12.99 27.47 8.27
C VAL A 681 14.23 26.74 8.78
N ASP A 682 14.22 26.27 10.02
CA ASP A 682 15.34 25.55 10.63
C ASP A 682 15.21 24.03 10.55
N LYS A 683 14.00 23.49 10.62
CA LYS A 683 13.73 22.05 10.55
C LYS A 683 12.27 21.76 10.19
N VAL A 684 12.04 20.55 9.72
CA VAL A 684 10.70 20.00 9.53
C VAL A 684 10.46 18.82 10.49
N ILE A 685 9.26 18.70 11.02
CA ILE A 685 8.84 17.60 11.88
C ILE A 685 7.57 17.01 11.29
N ASP A 686 7.68 15.76 10.87
CA ASP A 686 6.56 14.96 10.36
C ASP A 686 5.91 14.17 11.48
N ILE A 687 4.60 14.36 11.66
CA ILE A 687 3.79 13.69 12.68
C ILE A 687 2.70 12.90 11.96
N ASP A 688 3.09 11.74 11.46
CA ASP A 688 2.23 10.79 10.76
C ASP A 688 1.64 9.71 11.70
N GLN A 689 0.74 8.89 11.18
CA GLN A 689 0.08 7.80 11.90
C GLN A 689 0.94 6.51 12.01
N SER A 690 2.18 6.54 11.53
CA SER A 690 3.05 5.37 11.61
C SER A 690 3.37 5.01 13.07
N PRO A 691 3.53 3.72 13.38
CA PRO A 691 3.85 3.28 14.74
C PRO A 691 5.12 3.95 15.30
N ILE A 692 5.14 4.26 16.60
CA ILE A 692 6.33 4.82 17.30
C ILE A 692 7.49 3.82 17.42
N GLY A 693 7.31 2.60 16.95
CA GLY A 693 8.31 1.55 16.86
C GLY A 693 7.73 0.26 16.34
N ARG A 694 8.57 -0.58 15.74
CA ARG A 694 8.17 -1.84 15.09
C ARG A 694 8.23 -3.07 15.98
N THR A 695 8.79 -2.93 17.19
CA THR A 695 8.98 -4.06 18.10
C THR A 695 8.16 -3.87 19.38
N PRO A 696 7.77 -4.94 20.06
CA PRO A 696 7.08 -4.87 21.35
C PRO A 696 7.87 -4.16 22.46
N ARG A 697 9.18 -3.93 22.26
CA ARG A 697 10.05 -3.20 23.19
C ARG A 697 9.88 -1.69 23.10
N SER A 698 9.39 -1.18 21.96
CA SER A 698 9.05 0.24 21.80
C SER A 698 7.75 0.54 22.53
N ASN A 699 7.70 1.64 23.28
CA ASN A 699 6.53 2.06 24.04
C ASN A 699 6.54 3.59 24.26
N PRO A 700 5.47 4.22 24.73
CA PRO A 700 5.40 5.66 24.99
C PRO A 700 6.52 6.17 25.91
N ALA A 701 6.90 5.41 26.96
CA ALA A 701 7.97 5.82 27.88
C ALA A 701 9.34 5.90 27.19
N THR A 702 9.66 4.96 26.30
CA THR A 702 10.93 4.95 25.58
C THR A 702 10.97 6.04 24.52
N TYR A 703 9.86 6.27 23.83
CA TYR A 703 9.75 7.25 22.74
C TYR A 703 9.86 8.69 23.26
N THR A 704 9.15 9.04 24.32
CA THR A 704 9.22 10.36 24.98
C THR A 704 10.49 10.57 25.77
N GLY A 705 11.27 9.50 25.98
CA GLY A 705 12.48 9.53 26.80
C GLY A 705 12.23 9.66 28.30
N VAL A 706 10.99 9.54 28.79
CA VAL A 706 10.67 9.54 30.23
C VAL A 706 11.22 8.29 30.92
N PHE A 707 11.37 7.18 30.19
CA PHE A 707 11.91 5.95 30.74
C PHE A 707 13.37 6.08 31.22
N ASN A 708 14.17 6.96 30.63
CA ASN A 708 15.53 7.23 31.11
C ASN A 708 15.52 7.83 32.51
N ASP A 709 14.65 8.84 32.73
CA ASP A 709 14.52 9.48 34.02
C ASP A 709 13.95 8.51 35.08
N ILE A 710 13.01 7.63 34.68
CA ILE A 710 12.47 6.58 35.58
C ILE A 710 13.58 5.60 35.99
N ARG A 711 14.43 5.14 35.07
CA ARG A 711 15.56 4.24 35.38
C ARG A 711 16.57 4.88 36.33
N GLU A 712 16.83 6.21 36.19
CA GLU A 712 17.69 6.96 37.13
C GLU A 712 17.12 6.94 38.55
N VAL A 713 15.81 7.11 38.70
CA VAL A 713 15.13 7.03 40.00
C VAL A 713 15.32 5.65 40.62
N PHE A 714 15.09 4.58 39.86
CA PHE A 714 15.30 3.21 40.39
C PHE A 714 16.75 2.93 40.75
N ALA A 715 17.72 3.36 39.94
CA ALA A 715 19.14 3.21 40.24
C ALA A 715 19.59 4.03 41.46
N SER A 716 18.88 5.11 41.79
CA SER A 716 19.17 5.96 42.96
C SER A 716 18.64 5.39 44.29
N THR A 717 17.78 4.35 44.28
CA THR A 717 17.22 3.72 45.48
C THR A 717 18.31 3.08 46.35
N ASN A 718 18.10 3.05 47.64
CA ASN A 718 19.07 2.45 48.58
C ASN A 718 19.34 0.99 48.26
N GLU A 719 18.33 0.22 47.90
CA GLU A 719 18.43 -1.18 47.55
C GLU A 719 19.25 -1.40 46.27
N ALA A 720 19.04 -0.60 45.23
CA ALA A 720 19.84 -0.65 43.99
C ALA A 720 21.32 -0.31 44.25
N LYS A 721 21.59 0.69 45.08
CA LYS A 721 22.96 1.07 45.52
C LYS A 721 23.66 -0.01 46.31
N MET A 722 22.97 -0.64 47.26
CA MET A 722 23.52 -1.77 48.07
C MET A 722 23.88 -2.96 47.19
N ARG A 723 23.11 -3.23 46.11
CA ARG A 723 23.35 -4.32 45.16
C ARG A 723 24.31 -3.92 44.05
N GLY A 724 24.79 -2.66 43.96
CA GLY A 724 25.66 -2.16 42.91
C GLY A 724 24.98 -2.04 41.54
N TYR A 725 23.65 -1.92 41.51
CA TYR A 725 22.90 -1.84 40.29
C TYR A 725 22.99 -0.44 39.66
N LYS A 726 23.43 -0.39 38.39
CA LYS A 726 23.52 0.83 37.61
C LYS A 726 22.25 1.01 36.78
N ILE A 727 22.08 2.18 36.13
CA ILE A 727 20.92 2.55 35.27
C ILE A 727 20.65 1.48 34.20
N GLY A 728 21.69 0.84 33.64
CA GLY A 728 21.57 -0.22 32.65
C GLY A 728 20.80 -1.47 33.15
N ARG A 729 20.86 -1.77 34.46
CA ARG A 729 20.15 -2.89 35.07
C ARG A 729 18.63 -2.78 34.91
N PHE A 730 18.11 -1.56 34.90
CA PHE A 730 16.67 -1.25 34.75
C PHE A 730 16.24 -1.06 33.31
N SER A 731 17.09 -1.41 32.33
CA SER A 731 16.72 -1.41 30.91
C SER A 731 16.33 -2.80 30.44
N PHE A 732 15.16 -2.95 29.84
CA PHE A 732 14.76 -4.21 29.21
C PHE A 732 15.45 -4.43 27.84
N ASN A 733 16.22 -3.46 27.33
CA ASN A 733 16.98 -3.59 26.08
C ASN A 733 18.43 -4.06 26.31
N VAL A 734 18.92 -4.05 27.55
CA VAL A 734 20.31 -4.35 27.88
C VAL A 734 20.39 -5.63 28.71
N LYS A 735 21.38 -6.49 28.40
CA LYS A 735 21.64 -7.69 29.17
C LYS A 735 21.94 -7.38 30.67
N GLY A 736 21.57 -8.29 31.54
CA GLY A 736 21.84 -8.25 32.98
C GLY A 736 20.61 -7.97 33.83
N GLY A 737 19.63 -7.16 33.39
CA GLY A 737 18.39 -6.91 34.16
C GLY A 737 17.14 -7.41 33.47
N ARG A 738 17.20 -7.66 32.17
CA ARG A 738 16.09 -8.16 31.37
C ARG A 738 15.87 -9.66 31.51
N CYS A 739 14.70 -10.14 31.20
CA CYS A 739 14.47 -11.56 30.97
C CYS A 739 15.22 -12.00 29.71
N GLU A 740 16.11 -12.96 29.79
CA GLU A 740 16.90 -13.41 28.64
C GLU A 740 16.11 -14.37 27.75
N ALA A 741 15.04 -15.03 28.22
CA ALA A 741 14.20 -15.90 27.41
C ALA A 741 13.42 -15.12 26.31
N CYS A 742 12.86 -13.95 26.65
CA CYS A 742 12.16 -13.08 25.70
C CYS A 742 12.98 -11.84 25.31
N GLU A 743 14.24 -11.77 25.76
CA GLU A 743 15.13 -10.63 25.54
C GLU A 743 14.52 -9.27 25.94
N GLY A 744 13.66 -9.25 26.95
CA GLY A 744 12.98 -8.05 27.44
C GLY A 744 11.73 -7.64 26.65
N ALA A 745 11.29 -8.43 25.69
CA ALA A 745 10.05 -8.16 24.94
C ALA A 745 8.78 -8.42 25.78
N GLY A 746 8.86 -9.35 26.76
CA GLY A 746 7.72 -9.79 27.55
C GLY A 746 6.85 -10.83 26.87
N ILE A 747 6.94 -10.92 25.54
CA ILE A 747 6.21 -11.85 24.69
C ILE A 747 7.18 -12.61 23.81
N LEU A 748 6.78 -13.78 23.35
CA LEU A 748 7.47 -14.59 22.35
C LEU A 748 6.67 -14.53 21.05
N GLU A 749 7.34 -14.25 19.96
CA GLU A 749 6.77 -14.28 18.61
C GLU A 749 6.99 -15.69 18.04
N ILE A 750 5.90 -16.35 17.68
CA ILE A 750 5.92 -17.65 17.03
C ILE A 750 5.57 -17.42 15.56
N PRO A 751 6.57 -17.48 14.65
CA PRO A 751 6.32 -17.24 13.24
C PRO A 751 5.49 -18.40 12.66
N MET A 752 4.38 -18.05 12.02
CA MET A 752 3.48 -18.98 11.35
C MET A 752 3.58 -18.80 9.84
N HIS A 753 4.22 -19.74 9.13
CA HIS A 753 4.55 -19.63 7.70
C HIS A 753 3.38 -19.28 6.76
N PHE A 754 2.15 -19.66 7.11
CA PHE A 754 0.94 -19.44 6.29
C PHE A 754 -0.16 -18.65 7.00
N LEU A 755 0.03 -18.32 8.28
CA LEU A 755 -0.91 -17.60 9.13
C LEU A 755 -0.21 -16.37 9.72
N PRO A 756 -0.95 -15.39 10.26
CA PRO A 756 -0.36 -14.31 11.05
C PRO A 756 0.45 -14.85 12.21
N ASP A 757 1.59 -14.22 12.51
CA ASP A 757 2.44 -14.60 13.62
C ASP A 757 1.68 -14.52 14.95
N VAL A 758 1.91 -15.51 15.82
CA VAL A 758 1.25 -15.60 17.12
C VAL A 758 2.16 -15.05 18.21
N TYR A 759 1.63 -14.14 19.02
CA TYR A 759 2.33 -13.54 20.14
C TYR A 759 1.82 -14.13 21.46
N VAL A 760 2.68 -14.81 22.20
CA VAL A 760 2.32 -15.41 23.49
C VAL A 760 3.13 -14.77 24.62
N PRO A 761 2.56 -14.58 25.83
CA PRO A 761 3.33 -14.13 26.98
C PRO A 761 4.51 -15.06 27.29
N CYS A 762 5.66 -14.48 27.59
CA CYS A 762 6.84 -15.27 27.96
C CYS A 762 6.60 -16.04 29.24
N GLU A 763 6.74 -17.35 29.22
CA GLU A 763 6.49 -18.24 30.37
C GLU A 763 7.44 -17.97 31.55
N VAL A 764 8.68 -17.55 31.26
CA VAL A 764 9.73 -17.30 32.28
C VAL A 764 9.43 -16.04 33.08
N CYS A 765 9.18 -14.92 32.40
CA CYS A 765 8.90 -13.65 33.09
C CYS A 765 7.41 -13.33 33.20
N LYS A 766 6.52 -14.15 32.64
CA LYS A 766 5.07 -13.96 32.66
C LYS A 766 4.67 -12.54 32.19
N GLY A 767 5.27 -12.08 31.10
CA GLY A 767 5.03 -10.74 30.54
C GLY A 767 5.83 -9.60 31.21
N LYS A 768 6.52 -9.83 32.35
CA LYS A 768 7.14 -8.77 33.13
C LYS A 768 8.43 -8.16 32.57
N ARG A 769 8.99 -8.69 31.48
CA ARG A 769 10.16 -8.17 30.75
C ARG A 769 11.51 -8.26 31.47
N TYR A 770 11.53 -8.34 32.79
CA TYR A 770 12.72 -8.34 33.68
C TYR A 770 12.94 -9.67 34.38
N ASN A 771 14.16 -9.86 34.85
CA ASN A 771 14.47 -10.96 35.77
C ASN A 771 13.97 -10.64 37.18
N ARG A 772 13.90 -11.66 38.03
CA ARG A 772 13.34 -11.60 39.40
C ARG A 772 14.09 -10.58 40.28
N GLU A 773 15.41 -10.57 40.22
CA GLU A 773 16.27 -9.73 41.05
C GLU A 773 16.09 -8.24 40.76
N THR A 774 15.84 -7.88 39.50
CA THR A 774 15.56 -6.48 39.11
C THR A 774 14.17 -6.05 39.60
N LEU A 775 13.18 -6.95 39.59
CA LEU A 775 11.82 -6.68 40.07
C LEU A 775 11.71 -6.55 41.61
N GLU A 776 12.70 -7.05 42.36
CA GLU A 776 12.74 -6.90 43.82
C GLU A 776 13.03 -5.45 44.22
N VAL A 777 13.78 -4.69 43.39
CA VAL A 777 14.04 -3.28 43.68
C VAL A 777 12.75 -2.46 43.50
N LYS A 778 12.35 -1.76 44.59
CA LYS A 778 11.11 -0.98 44.61
C LYS A 778 11.36 0.51 44.87
N TYR A 779 10.57 1.33 44.25
CA TYR A 779 10.44 2.76 44.54
C TYR A 779 8.98 3.04 44.94
N LYS A 780 8.78 3.65 46.11
CA LYS A 780 7.43 3.83 46.76
C LYS A 780 6.57 2.53 46.70
N GLY A 781 7.19 1.36 46.96
CA GLY A 781 6.52 0.06 46.98
C GLY A 781 6.23 -0.58 45.60
N LYS A 782 6.55 0.07 44.49
CA LYS A 782 6.33 -0.42 43.12
C LYS A 782 7.63 -0.83 42.47
N SER A 783 7.64 -1.95 41.72
CA SER A 783 8.74 -2.37 40.89
C SER A 783 8.75 -1.55 39.57
N ILE A 784 9.85 -1.63 38.80
CA ILE A 784 9.91 -0.93 37.48
C ILE A 784 8.86 -1.46 36.51
N TYR A 785 8.47 -2.73 36.60
CA TYR A 785 7.38 -3.28 35.81
C TYR A 785 6.03 -2.68 36.22
N ASP A 786 5.75 -2.60 37.51
CA ASP A 786 4.50 -2.00 37.99
C ASP A 786 4.34 -0.55 37.53
N VAL A 787 5.45 0.20 37.43
CA VAL A 787 5.46 1.56 36.88
C VAL A 787 5.16 1.58 35.39
N LEU A 788 5.67 0.62 34.62
CA LEU A 788 5.35 0.52 33.18
C LEU A 788 3.88 0.15 32.93
N GLU A 789 3.24 -0.57 33.88
CA GLU A 789 1.83 -0.95 33.82
C GLU A 789 0.88 0.17 34.27
N MET A 790 1.38 1.22 34.94
CA MET A 790 0.58 2.39 35.29
C MET A 790 0.08 3.12 34.05
N SER A 791 -1.13 3.65 34.12
CA SER A 791 -1.59 4.66 33.16
C SER A 791 -0.75 5.95 33.29
N VAL A 792 -0.78 6.79 32.24
CA VAL A 792 -0.11 8.10 32.30
C VAL A 792 -0.65 8.96 33.44
N GLU A 793 -1.97 8.89 33.72
CA GLU A 793 -2.63 9.59 34.81
C GLU A 793 -2.15 9.11 36.19
N GLU A 794 -2.11 7.79 36.41
CA GLU A 794 -1.55 7.20 37.66
C GLU A 794 -0.08 7.58 37.82
N GLY A 795 0.70 7.55 36.72
CA GLY A 795 2.09 7.96 36.70
C GLY A 795 2.31 9.43 37.09
N LEU A 796 1.43 10.33 36.67
CA LEU A 796 1.48 11.76 37.06
C LEU A 796 1.34 11.92 38.58
N THR A 797 0.42 11.20 39.19
CA THR A 797 0.22 11.20 40.62
C THR A 797 1.39 10.55 41.36
N PHE A 798 1.88 9.40 40.87
CA PHE A 798 3.00 8.67 41.48
C PHE A 798 4.31 9.46 41.48
N PHE A 799 4.59 10.19 40.42
CA PHE A 799 5.80 10.98 40.21
C PHE A 799 5.61 12.50 40.41
N GLU A 800 4.59 12.93 41.16
CA GLU A 800 4.25 14.36 41.33
C GLU A 800 5.43 15.21 41.83
N ASN A 801 6.30 14.63 42.69
CA ASN A 801 7.47 15.28 43.26
C ASN A 801 8.74 15.19 42.41
N LEU A 802 8.66 14.69 41.19
CA LEU A 802 9.78 14.55 40.25
C LEU A 802 9.52 15.39 38.98
N PRO A 803 9.91 16.67 38.97
CA PRO A 803 9.52 17.61 37.90
C PRO A 803 9.87 17.18 36.48
N LYS A 804 11.02 16.50 36.30
CA LYS A 804 11.46 16.01 34.99
C LYS A 804 10.50 14.96 34.41
N ILE A 805 10.09 13.99 35.23
CA ILE A 805 9.17 12.91 34.85
C ILE A 805 7.78 13.49 34.69
N LYS A 806 7.31 14.26 35.68
CA LYS A 806 5.98 14.89 35.69
C LYS A 806 5.75 15.70 34.39
N ARG A 807 6.70 16.55 33.98
CA ARG A 807 6.57 17.36 32.77
C ARG A 807 6.34 16.52 31.51
N LYS A 808 7.08 15.43 31.31
CA LYS A 808 6.94 14.54 30.15
C LYS A 808 5.63 13.75 30.20
N LEU A 809 5.22 13.28 31.37
CA LEU A 809 3.90 12.61 31.51
C LEU A 809 2.75 13.59 31.33
N GLN A 810 2.92 14.86 31.76
CA GLN A 810 1.92 15.92 31.58
C GLN A 810 1.67 16.19 30.08
N THR A 811 2.69 16.22 29.23
CA THR A 811 2.49 16.40 27.79
C THR A 811 1.71 15.24 27.16
N LEU A 812 1.89 13.99 27.65
CA LEU A 812 1.08 12.85 27.22
C LEU A 812 -0.38 12.99 27.68
N TYR A 813 -0.59 13.48 28.90
CA TYR A 813 -1.93 13.73 29.45
C TYR A 813 -2.65 14.84 28.67
N ASP A 814 -1.94 15.94 28.38
CA ASP A 814 -2.49 17.12 27.68
C ASP A 814 -2.96 16.77 26.25
N VAL A 815 -2.30 15.82 25.57
CA VAL A 815 -2.74 15.32 24.26
C VAL A 815 -3.89 14.31 24.33
N GLY A 816 -4.48 14.11 25.54
CA GLY A 816 -5.60 13.18 25.74
C GLY A 816 -5.20 11.70 25.86
N LEU A 817 -3.95 11.40 26.19
CA LEU A 817 -3.43 10.03 26.37
C LEU A 817 -3.28 9.64 27.84
N GLY A 818 -4.08 10.21 28.74
CA GLY A 818 -4.05 9.89 30.19
C GLY A 818 -4.32 8.42 30.49
N TYR A 819 -5.10 7.75 29.66
CA TYR A 819 -5.56 6.38 29.85
C TYR A 819 -4.57 5.29 29.38
N ILE A 820 -3.62 5.60 28.48
CA ILE A 820 -2.67 4.59 27.98
C ILE A 820 -1.68 4.22 29.08
N LYS A 821 -1.19 2.96 29.04
CA LYS A 821 -0.11 2.53 29.94
C LYS A 821 1.22 3.12 29.51
N ILE A 822 2.03 3.54 30.48
CA ILE A 822 3.37 4.12 30.24
C ILE A 822 4.26 3.16 29.44
N GLY A 823 4.17 1.85 29.68
CA GLY A 823 4.90 0.78 29.02
C GLY A 823 4.14 0.04 27.91
N GLN A 824 3.00 0.57 27.43
CA GLN A 824 2.18 -0.08 26.40
C GLN A 824 2.99 -0.33 25.12
N PRO A 825 3.04 -1.57 24.59
CA PRO A 825 3.77 -1.86 23.37
C PRO A 825 3.32 -0.98 22.20
N ALA A 826 4.26 -0.48 21.42
CA ALA A 826 3.95 0.37 20.25
C ALA A 826 3.03 -0.32 19.22
N THR A 827 3.12 -1.64 19.12
CA THR A 827 2.31 -2.48 18.22
C THR A 827 0.83 -2.58 18.61
N THR A 828 0.48 -2.20 19.85
CA THR A 828 -0.91 -2.22 20.37
C THR A 828 -1.56 -0.84 20.33
N LEU A 829 -0.80 0.21 20.02
CA LEU A 829 -1.34 1.57 19.87
C LEU A 829 -2.07 1.70 18.53
N SER A 830 -3.19 2.42 18.53
CA SER A 830 -3.83 2.86 17.30
C SER A 830 -2.97 3.91 16.58
N GLY A 831 -3.21 4.14 15.27
CA GLY A 831 -2.49 5.15 14.50
C GLY A 831 -2.62 6.55 15.12
N GLY A 832 -3.81 6.94 15.57
CA GLY A 832 -4.04 8.22 16.23
C GLY A 832 -3.35 8.34 17.60
N GLU A 833 -3.28 7.24 18.39
CA GLU A 833 -2.52 7.22 19.66
C GLU A 833 -1.02 7.38 19.39
N ALA A 834 -0.47 6.65 18.41
CA ALA A 834 0.93 6.78 18.02
C ALA A 834 1.28 8.21 17.59
N GLN A 835 0.41 8.85 16.80
CA GLN A 835 0.56 10.23 16.36
C GLN A 835 0.54 11.21 17.54
N ARG A 836 -0.37 11.04 18.49
CA ARG A 836 -0.43 11.86 19.71
C ARG A 836 0.79 11.67 20.62
N VAL A 837 1.39 10.48 20.72
CA VAL A 837 2.66 10.26 21.42
C VAL A 837 3.79 11.04 20.76
N LYS A 838 3.85 11.09 19.42
CA LYS A 838 4.81 11.91 18.68
C LYS A 838 4.61 13.40 18.98
N LEU A 839 3.35 13.86 18.92
CA LEU A 839 2.99 15.23 19.23
C LEU A 839 3.39 15.63 20.67
N ALA A 840 3.10 14.78 21.68
CA ALA A 840 3.50 14.99 23.06
C ALA A 840 5.01 15.15 23.23
N THR A 841 5.78 14.37 22.46
CA THR A 841 7.25 14.44 22.48
C THR A 841 7.75 15.81 22.01
N GLU A 842 7.17 16.33 20.95
CA GLU A 842 7.54 17.66 20.42
C GLU A 842 7.10 18.80 21.36
N LEU A 843 5.93 18.69 22.00
CA LEU A 843 5.50 19.64 23.05
C LEU A 843 6.47 19.72 24.22
N SER A 844 7.16 18.63 24.53
CA SER A 844 8.14 18.61 25.62
C SER A 844 9.44 19.34 25.29
N ARG A 845 9.70 19.63 24.00
CA ARG A 845 10.93 20.27 23.50
C ARG A 845 10.78 21.79 23.45
N ARG A 846 11.91 22.50 23.47
CA ARG A 846 11.93 23.94 23.34
C ARG A 846 11.72 24.32 21.86
N SER A 847 10.75 25.19 21.60
CA SER A 847 10.48 25.74 20.26
C SER A 847 11.53 26.77 19.85
N THR A 848 11.86 26.78 18.56
CA THR A 848 12.73 27.79 17.93
C THR A 848 11.92 28.92 17.26
N GLY A 849 10.62 28.72 17.04
CA GLY A 849 9.75 29.65 16.30
C GLY A 849 9.94 29.60 14.76
N LYS A 850 10.79 28.71 14.24
CA LYS A 850 11.06 28.54 12.80
C LYS A 850 10.87 27.10 12.33
N THR A 851 10.20 26.28 13.12
CA THR A 851 9.94 24.87 12.79
C THR A 851 8.67 24.73 11.96
N VAL A 852 8.73 23.89 10.93
CA VAL A 852 7.52 23.46 10.17
C VAL A 852 7.08 22.11 10.74
N TYR A 853 5.85 22.06 11.27
CA TYR A 853 5.17 20.84 11.67
C TYR A 853 4.22 20.41 10.57
N ILE A 854 4.32 19.17 10.13
CA ILE A 854 3.43 18.58 9.13
C ILE A 854 2.65 17.45 9.81
N LEU A 855 1.31 17.52 9.74
CA LEU A 855 0.42 16.51 10.30
C LEU A 855 -0.52 16.00 9.22
N ASP A 856 -0.67 14.67 9.15
CA ASP A 856 -1.59 14.02 8.21
C ASP A 856 -2.78 13.43 8.97
N GLU A 857 -3.97 14.00 8.73
CA GLU A 857 -5.26 13.63 9.33
C GLU A 857 -5.19 13.39 10.86
N PRO A 858 -4.75 14.38 11.65
CA PRO A 858 -4.50 14.18 13.08
C PRO A 858 -5.79 13.99 13.92
N THR A 859 -6.99 14.20 13.34
CA THR A 859 -8.28 13.97 14.02
C THR A 859 -8.79 12.55 13.90
N THR A 860 -8.07 11.67 13.21
CA THR A 860 -8.42 10.26 13.03
C THR A 860 -8.66 9.56 14.37
N GLY A 861 -9.83 8.95 14.54
CA GLY A 861 -10.20 8.22 15.77
C GLY A 861 -10.47 9.11 16.98
N LEU A 862 -10.65 10.40 16.79
CA LEU A 862 -10.90 11.34 17.89
C LEU A 862 -12.37 11.74 17.99
N HIS A 863 -12.89 11.68 19.21
CA HIS A 863 -14.16 12.32 19.56
C HIS A 863 -14.02 13.86 19.51
N THR A 864 -15.09 14.59 19.21
CA THR A 864 -15.09 16.06 19.09
C THR A 864 -14.47 16.78 20.30
N ASP A 865 -14.61 16.26 21.52
CA ASP A 865 -13.98 16.80 22.72
C ASP A 865 -12.44 16.64 22.69
N ASP A 866 -11.94 15.53 22.16
CA ASP A 866 -10.51 15.31 21.99
C ASP A 866 -9.95 16.14 20.83
N VAL A 867 -10.73 16.36 19.76
CA VAL A 867 -10.40 17.29 18.65
C VAL A 867 -10.19 18.70 19.18
N LYS A 868 -11.04 19.17 20.11
CA LYS A 868 -10.87 20.46 20.76
C LYS A 868 -9.51 20.59 21.43
N LYS A 869 -9.10 19.59 22.23
CA LYS A 869 -7.78 19.59 22.89
C LYS A 869 -6.63 19.60 21.87
N LEU A 870 -6.76 18.84 20.79
CA LEU A 870 -5.79 18.84 19.71
C LEU A 870 -5.65 20.22 19.06
N ILE A 871 -6.75 20.89 18.74
CA ILE A 871 -6.75 22.24 18.18
C ILE A 871 -6.01 23.20 19.12
N GLU A 872 -6.29 23.17 20.42
CA GLU A 872 -5.59 24.02 21.42
C GLU A 872 -4.07 23.83 21.39
N ILE A 873 -3.61 22.58 21.14
CA ILE A 873 -2.19 22.27 21.01
C ILE A 873 -1.60 22.81 19.72
N LEU A 874 -2.30 22.61 18.59
CA LEU A 874 -1.84 23.10 17.27
C LEU A 874 -1.76 24.65 17.27
N GLN A 875 -2.72 25.31 17.92
CA GLN A 875 -2.69 26.76 18.11
C GLN A 875 -1.50 27.21 18.95
N LYS A 876 -1.16 26.50 20.04
CA LYS A 876 0.05 26.79 20.84
C LYS A 876 1.34 26.71 20.03
N PHE A 877 1.44 25.75 19.08
CA PHE A 877 2.62 25.69 18.20
C PHE A 877 2.69 26.89 17.26
N ALA A 878 1.56 27.31 16.68
CA ALA A 878 1.50 28.49 15.82
C ALA A 878 1.76 29.78 16.61
N ASP A 879 1.22 29.91 17.83
CA ASP A 879 1.46 31.06 18.75
C ASP A 879 2.93 31.19 19.12
N ALA A 880 3.68 30.09 19.17
CA ALA A 880 5.13 30.09 19.37
C ALA A 880 5.94 30.49 18.12
N GLY A 881 5.29 30.95 17.04
CA GLY A 881 5.88 31.42 15.80
C GLY A 881 6.19 30.32 14.77
N ASN A 882 5.86 29.05 15.07
CA ASN A 882 6.09 27.96 14.13
C ASN A 882 5.02 27.93 13.04
N THR A 883 5.31 27.21 11.97
CA THR A 883 4.33 26.92 10.92
C THR A 883 3.76 25.53 11.13
N VAL A 884 2.43 25.44 11.19
CA VAL A 884 1.71 24.18 11.35
C VAL A 884 0.93 23.90 10.07
N ILE A 885 1.27 22.86 9.35
CA ILE A 885 0.60 22.44 8.11
C ILE A 885 -0.14 21.12 8.39
N VAL A 886 -1.45 21.13 8.20
CA VAL A 886 -2.30 19.98 8.50
C VAL A 886 -3.08 19.57 7.26
N ILE A 887 -2.99 18.31 6.85
CA ILE A 887 -3.92 17.73 5.88
C ILE A 887 -5.15 17.31 6.66
N GLU A 888 -6.34 17.87 6.34
CA GLU A 888 -7.54 17.61 7.12
C GLU A 888 -8.83 17.64 6.32
N HIS A 889 -9.81 16.87 6.84
CA HIS A 889 -11.18 16.83 6.37
C HIS A 889 -12.18 17.29 7.44
N ASN A 890 -11.77 17.31 8.71
CA ASN A 890 -12.60 17.72 9.82
C ASN A 890 -12.85 19.24 9.77
N LEU A 891 -14.10 19.61 9.58
CA LEU A 891 -14.49 21.03 9.44
C LEU A 891 -14.22 21.86 10.70
N ASP A 892 -14.21 21.25 11.87
CA ASP A 892 -13.91 21.95 13.13
C ASP A 892 -12.44 22.39 13.20
N VAL A 893 -11.52 21.56 12.68
CA VAL A 893 -10.11 21.94 12.53
C VAL A 893 -9.95 22.99 11.43
N ILE A 894 -10.57 22.77 10.26
CA ILE A 894 -10.47 23.65 9.10
C ILE A 894 -10.96 25.07 9.43
N LYS A 895 -12.09 25.20 10.14
CA LYS A 895 -12.63 26.51 10.53
C LYS A 895 -11.71 27.29 11.48
N THR A 896 -10.81 26.62 12.21
CA THR A 896 -9.87 27.24 13.16
C THR A 896 -8.51 27.54 12.55
N ALA A 897 -8.23 27.13 11.31
CA ALA A 897 -6.99 27.45 10.61
C ALA A 897 -6.89 28.94 10.26
N ASP A 898 -5.66 29.45 10.13
CA ASP A 898 -5.42 30.83 9.68
C ASP A 898 -5.48 30.94 8.15
N TYR A 899 -5.05 29.89 7.45
CA TYR A 899 -5.00 29.83 5.99
C TYR A 899 -5.39 28.44 5.48
N ILE A 900 -6.10 28.40 4.38
CA ILE A 900 -6.52 27.15 3.72
C ILE A 900 -5.93 27.07 2.31
N ILE A 901 -5.50 25.88 1.91
CA ILE A 901 -5.14 25.52 0.54
C ILE A 901 -6.06 24.38 0.12
N ASP A 902 -7.02 24.67 -0.76
CA ASP A 902 -8.01 23.68 -1.20
C ASP A 902 -7.65 23.10 -2.57
N LEU A 903 -7.47 21.77 -2.63
CA LEU A 903 -7.12 21.02 -3.85
C LEU A 903 -8.35 20.30 -4.42
N GLY A 904 -8.43 20.25 -5.72
CA GLY A 904 -9.52 19.59 -6.43
C GLY A 904 -9.45 19.77 -7.93
N PRO A 905 -10.61 19.95 -8.59
CA PRO A 905 -11.98 19.87 -8.02
C PRO A 905 -12.42 18.43 -7.67
N GLU A 906 -11.85 17.42 -8.33
CA GLU A 906 -12.18 15.99 -8.15
C GLU A 906 -10.98 15.20 -7.62
N GLY A 907 -11.16 13.89 -7.43
CA GLY A 907 -10.07 12.95 -7.15
C GLY A 907 -9.43 12.38 -8.43
N GLY A 908 -8.20 11.82 -8.30
CA GLY A 908 -7.46 11.22 -9.41
C GLY A 908 -7.12 12.20 -10.53
N ASP A 909 -7.31 11.80 -11.78
CA ASP A 909 -6.98 12.62 -12.95
C ASP A 909 -7.83 13.90 -13.08
N GLY A 910 -9.02 13.91 -12.50
CA GLY A 910 -9.86 15.10 -12.39
C GLY A 910 -9.42 16.10 -11.32
N GLY A 911 -8.43 15.76 -10.51
CA GLY A 911 -7.88 16.55 -9.42
C GLY A 911 -6.53 17.19 -9.74
N GLY A 912 -5.74 17.42 -8.71
CA GLY A 912 -4.36 17.89 -8.82
C GLY A 912 -4.19 19.37 -9.13
N MET A 913 -5.25 20.19 -8.97
CA MET A 913 -5.22 21.64 -9.13
C MET A 913 -5.57 22.34 -7.82
N ILE A 914 -5.14 23.58 -7.67
CA ILE A 914 -5.60 24.45 -6.58
C ILE A 914 -6.95 25.03 -7.00
N VAL A 915 -7.97 24.80 -6.17
CA VAL A 915 -9.32 25.36 -6.37
C VAL A 915 -9.38 26.78 -5.82
N CYS A 916 -8.94 26.96 -4.59
CA CYS A 916 -8.80 28.26 -3.96
C CYS A 916 -7.81 28.21 -2.79
N CYS A 917 -7.30 29.39 -2.40
CA CYS A 917 -6.46 29.59 -1.24
C CYS A 917 -6.89 30.88 -0.55
N GLY A 918 -6.78 30.93 0.77
CA GLY A 918 -7.11 32.12 1.56
C GLY A 918 -7.50 31.80 2.98
N THR A 919 -8.08 32.75 3.66
CA THR A 919 -8.68 32.53 4.98
C THR A 919 -9.91 31.61 4.87
N PRO A 920 -10.32 30.95 5.95
CA PRO A 920 -11.55 30.15 5.96
C PRO A 920 -12.80 30.89 5.43
N GLU A 921 -12.88 32.16 5.70
CA GLU A 921 -13.98 33.04 5.23
C GLU A 921 -13.93 33.21 3.70
N GLU A 922 -12.75 33.49 3.13
CA GLU A 922 -12.56 33.61 1.68
C GLU A 922 -12.82 32.29 0.94
N VAL A 923 -12.39 31.16 1.52
CA VAL A 923 -12.65 29.83 0.94
C VAL A 923 -14.14 29.48 1.02
N ALA A 924 -14.85 29.88 2.07
CA ALA A 924 -16.29 29.67 2.20
C ALA A 924 -17.10 30.42 1.13
N ASP A 925 -16.60 31.54 0.62
CA ASP A 925 -17.24 32.30 -0.47
C ASP A 925 -16.90 31.73 -1.87
N CYS A 926 -15.94 30.83 -1.98
CA CYS A 926 -15.54 30.18 -3.23
C CYS A 926 -16.54 29.08 -3.63
N LYS A 927 -17.40 29.35 -4.59
CA LYS A 927 -18.42 28.40 -5.07
C LYS A 927 -17.84 27.13 -5.69
N ALA A 928 -16.61 27.17 -6.21
CA ALA A 928 -15.94 26.01 -6.82
C ALA A 928 -15.39 25.03 -5.78
N SER A 929 -15.19 25.48 -4.53
CA SER A 929 -14.67 24.66 -3.44
C SER A 929 -15.79 23.86 -2.77
N PHE A 930 -15.68 22.54 -2.80
CA PHE A 930 -16.58 21.69 -2.01
C PHE A 930 -16.37 21.92 -0.51
N THR A 931 -15.13 22.02 -0.05
CA THR A 931 -14.79 22.36 1.34
C THR A 931 -15.43 23.69 1.73
N GLY A 932 -15.33 24.71 0.88
CA GLY A 932 -15.92 26.03 1.09
C GLY A 932 -17.44 25.99 1.25
N GLN A 933 -18.14 25.18 0.44
CA GLN A 933 -19.61 25.04 0.53
C GLN A 933 -20.06 24.47 1.88
N TYR A 934 -19.35 23.48 2.44
CA TYR A 934 -19.64 22.93 3.77
C TYR A 934 -19.22 23.89 4.89
N LEU A 935 -18.04 24.51 4.76
CA LEU A 935 -17.52 25.48 5.72
C LEU A 935 -18.43 26.71 5.86
N GLY A 936 -18.97 27.20 4.75
CA GLY A 936 -19.90 28.34 4.75
C GLY A 936 -21.18 28.08 5.54
N LYS A 937 -21.66 26.85 5.62
CA LYS A 937 -22.81 26.49 6.47
C LYS A 937 -22.48 26.61 7.97
N LEU A 938 -21.24 26.27 8.36
CA LEU A 938 -20.79 26.35 9.76
C LEU A 938 -20.46 27.78 10.18
N LEU A 939 -19.85 28.59 9.32
CA LEU A 939 -19.50 29.98 9.60
C LEU A 939 -20.72 30.88 9.66
N LYS A 940 -21.81 30.58 8.91
CA LYS A 940 -23.08 31.32 8.91
C LYS A 940 -24.02 30.95 10.05
N LYS A 941 -23.85 29.84 10.72
CA LYS A 941 -24.59 29.43 11.92
C LYS A 941 -24.04 30.16 13.17
N LYS A 942 -23.99 31.52 13.14
CA LYS A 942 -23.72 32.31 14.34
C LYS A 942 -24.96 32.43 15.21
#